data_2d0360f3c63e8fbdef3987fc2767a6e4
#
_entry.id   2d0360f3c63e8fbdef3987fc2767a6e4
#
_cell.length_a   1.000
_cell.length_b   1.000
_cell.length_c   1.000
_cell.angle_alpha   90.00
_cell.angle_beta   90.00
_cell.angle_gamma   90.00
#
_symmetry.space_group_name_H-M   'P 1'
#
loop_
_entity.id
_entity.type
_entity.pdbx_description
1 polymer ?
#
loop_
_entity_poly.entity_id
_entity_poly.type
_entity_poly.pdbx_seq_one_letter_code
_entity_poly.pdbx_strand_id
1 'polypeptide(L)'
;MIRFSPSMQVGLLCSACLWVVPAEASAQTADPAAAAPPAAAPVAGKRVFTAADFARFAPRTAYDMLVQVPGFTIRSADQERGLGQASENVLINGQRIANKSGGAIDQLKRIPANNVERIEIVDAASLGIAGLAGQVANVVIKSGQKASGNFEYRPHFRAHYAKPSLIAGSLSYTGKTGPLDYTLSVKNEPGRGAFGGPIWIYDGDGVLTETRNEVYHSEYEQANMQAKLGYDGPGSSIGNLTLGYTPYWNPVSQKDRRLLVTGEERSRDIQTTLDGYYADINADYEFALGPGRLKLIGVRHWEHEPLVQDLIFRFDTTGAADTGTRFSRDTRIGETILRSEYGWKVGRNDLQVTLERAFNSLDQIGELFELNPEGEFVEVEFPEGTGKVTEVRYEGMTTWSRPLSPKLDLQVAAGAEISHLDRVDDDQEVRKFFRPKGSINLAWRPSPGWDLSLKLRRRVGQISFYDFLAQPKLSEDRENAGNPDLVPPQSWEAETEFARDLGRWGKTRLKLHYYRVEDIIDVIPIGEDGQGIGNLPRADRFGFESVSTFQLEPLGWTGAKLDLTVGREWTAVDDPLTGEKRPISGIRNKWAGIQVRHDIPGTQWAWSAYADYNHYTRYFYLTEVNRNLDLPFFAGLYVENKNVFGTTVRVAVDNIIESKHKVWRTVYEGYRDRTPVAFFQKQNQLVGPIFTLSIKGTF
;
A
#
# COMPACT_ATOMS: atom_id res chain seq x y z
N MET A 1 4.68 -8.65 4.63
CA MET A 1 4.79 -8.79 3.16
C MET A 1 3.73 -7.89 2.56
N ILE A 2 4.09 -6.75 2.06
CA ILE A 2 3.18 -5.91 1.27
C ILE A 2 3.30 -6.48 -0.14
N ARG A 3 2.34 -7.29 -0.54
CA ARG A 3 2.20 -7.70 -1.92
C ARG A 3 1.37 -6.62 -2.62
N PHE A 4 2.02 -5.90 -3.47
CA PHE A 4 1.34 -5.04 -4.43
C PHE A 4 0.64 -5.93 -5.47
N SER A 5 -0.42 -5.41 -6.10
CA SER A 5 -0.98 -5.98 -7.32
C SER A 5 0.16 -6.27 -8.31
N PRO A 6 0.11 -7.33 -9.08
CA PRO A 6 1.18 -7.68 -10.04
C PRO A 6 1.48 -6.57 -11.05
N SER A 7 0.52 -5.71 -11.36
CA SER A 7 0.73 -4.47 -12.11
C SER A 7 1.82 -3.56 -11.53
N MET A 8 2.20 -3.74 -10.26
CA MET A 8 3.31 -3.02 -9.63
C MET A 8 4.63 -3.80 -9.58
N GLN A 9 4.65 -5.09 -9.88
CA GLN A 9 5.89 -5.90 -9.77
C GLN A 9 6.94 -5.56 -10.83
N VAL A 10 6.55 -5.10 -11.99
CA VAL A 10 7.49 -4.60 -13.01
C VAL A 10 8.07 -3.23 -12.62
N GLY A 11 7.35 -2.44 -11.81
CA GLY A 11 7.80 -1.16 -11.26
C GLY A 11 8.53 -1.22 -9.92
N LEU A 12 8.67 -2.40 -9.31
CA LEU A 12 9.07 -2.58 -7.91
C LEU A 12 10.56 -2.31 -7.61
N LEU A 13 11.38 -2.06 -8.61
CA LEU A 13 12.72 -1.54 -8.39
C LEU A 13 12.75 -0.03 -8.10
N CYS A 14 11.63 0.69 -8.27
CA CYS A 14 11.58 2.15 -8.07
C CYS A 14 10.45 2.64 -7.17
N SER A 15 9.56 1.77 -6.68
CA SER A 15 8.37 2.19 -5.94
C SER A 15 8.58 2.39 -4.42
N ALA A 16 9.81 2.32 -3.92
CA ALA A 16 10.12 2.80 -2.58
C ALA A 16 9.95 4.33 -2.42
N CYS A 17 9.69 5.03 -3.53
CA CYS A 17 9.61 6.50 -3.54
C CYS A 17 8.26 7.09 -3.12
N LEU A 18 7.24 6.33 -2.70
CA LEU A 18 5.90 6.92 -2.63
C LEU A 18 5.09 6.67 -1.37
N TRP A 19 5.77 6.59 -0.22
CA TRP A 19 5.06 6.85 1.04
C TRP A 19 5.68 8.03 1.80
N VAL A 20 5.98 9.10 1.06
CA VAL A 20 5.92 10.42 1.68
C VAL A 20 4.45 10.83 1.59
N VAL A 21 3.72 10.67 2.67
CA VAL A 21 2.43 11.34 2.83
C VAL A 21 2.74 12.82 2.95
N PRO A 22 2.52 13.65 1.93
CA PRO A 22 2.62 15.09 2.14
C PRO A 22 1.47 15.46 3.06
N ALA A 23 1.80 15.96 4.22
CA ALA A 23 0.85 16.67 5.05
C ALA A 23 0.48 17.96 4.31
N GLU A 24 -0.75 18.07 3.86
CA GLU A 24 -1.22 19.23 3.10
C GLU A 24 -2.30 19.99 3.83
N ALA A 25 -2.19 21.31 3.79
CA ALA A 25 -3.10 22.22 4.45
C ALA A 25 -3.25 23.56 3.73
N SER A 26 -4.35 24.25 3.87
CA SER A 26 -4.57 25.60 3.39
C SER A 26 -5.47 26.46 4.31
N ALA A 27 -5.31 27.77 4.33
CA ALA A 27 -5.99 28.70 5.23
C ALA A 27 -6.93 29.70 4.52
N GLN A 28 -7.96 30.11 5.20
CA GLN A 28 -8.74 31.31 4.91
C GLN A 28 -8.56 32.34 6.04
N THR A 29 -8.47 33.60 5.67
CA THR A 29 -8.31 34.76 6.58
C THR A 29 -9.52 34.89 7.51
N ALA A 30 -9.25 35.01 8.82
CA ALA A 30 -10.19 35.56 9.78
C ALA A 30 -9.51 36.75 10.50
N ASP A 31 -10.31 37.74 10.76
CA ASP A 31 -10.01 38.99 11.48
C ASP A 31 -9.39 38.73 12.86
N PRO A 32 -8.49 39.62 13.35
CA PRO A 32 -7.85 39.40 14.62
C PRO A 32 -8.78 39.69 15.80
N ALA A 33 -8.70 38.83 16.81
CA ALA A 33 -9.32 38.92 18.13
C ALA A 33 -10.73 38.31 18.29
N ALA A 34 -10.79 37.01 18.33
CA ALA A 34 -11.74 36.30 19.19
C ALA A 34 -10.99 35.17 19.92
N ALA A 35 -11.02 35.18 21.23
CA ALA A 35 -10.48 34.11 22.05
C ALA A 35 -11.07 32.77 21.62
N ALA A 36 -10.22 31.76 21.50
CA ALA A 36 -10.63 30.43 21.13
C ALA A 36 -11.77 29.94 22.07
N PRO A 37 -12.87 29.42 21.52
CA PRO A 37 -13.91 28.80 22.36
C PRO A 37 -13.28 27.61 23.10
N PRO A 38 -13.69 27.36 24.38
CA PRO A 38 -13.18 26.25 25.14
C PRO A 38 -13.47 24.94 24.38
N ALA A 39 -12.46 24.11 24.25
CA ALA A 39 -12.56 22.79 23.66
C ALA A 39 -13.74 22.05 24.32
N ALA A 40 -14.67 21.53 23.51
CA ALA A 40 -15.80 20.78 24.02
C ALA A 40 -15.30 19.67 24.95
N ALA A 41 -15.91 19.55 26.13
CA ALA A 41 -15.52 18.58 27.15
C ALA A 41 -15.47 17.16 26.53
N PRO A 42 -14.38 16.39 26.74
CA PRO A 42 -14.22 15.08 26.12
C PRO A 42 -15.32 14.15 26.62
N VAL A 43 -16.19 13.70 25.72
CA VAL A 43 -17.03 12.53 25.97
C VAL A 43 -16.07 11.36 26.18
N ALA A 44 -16.18 10.65 27.29
CA ALA A 44 -15.25 9.60 27.68
C ALA A 44 -15.02 8.60 26.53
N GLY A 45 -13.78 8.51 26.04
CA GLY A 45 -13.36 7.58 24.98
C GLY A 45 -13.50 8.09 23.55
N LYS A 46 -13.89 9.35 23.32
CA LYS A 46 -14.06 9.92 22.00
C LYS A 46 -13.41 11.30 21.95
N ARG A 47 -12.45 11.48 21.01
CA ARG A 47 -11.90 12.81 20.68
C ARG A 47 -12.62 13.34 19.44
N VAL A 48 -13.09 14.57 19.53
CA VAL A 48 -13.83 15.22 18.44
C VAL A 48 -13.04 16.42 17.95
N PHE A 49 -12.84 16.50 16.66
CA PHE A 49 -12.23 17.63 15.97
C PHE A 49 -13.24 18.25 15.03
N THR A 50 -13.37 19.55 15.08
CA THR A 50 -14.26 20.36 14.24
C THR A 50 -13.47 21.06 13.14
N ALA A 51 -14.15 21.69 12.18
CA ALA A 51 -13.49 22.47 11.15
C ALA A 51 -12.60 23.61 11.72
N ALA A 52 -12.95 24.14 12.90
CA ALA A 52 -12.17 25.18 13.57
C ALA A 52 -10.77 24.71 14.02
N ASP A 53 -10.65 23.44 14.43
CA ASP A 53 -9.38 22.86 14.85
C ASP A 53 -8.37 22.77 13.70
N PHE A 54 -8.86 22.76 12.47
CA PHE A 54 -8.06 22.67 11.24
C PHE A 54 -7.93 24.01 10.50
N ALA A 55 -8.56 25.07 10.96
CA ALA A 55 -8.63 26.34 10.24
C ALA A 55 -7.23 26.89 9.85
N ARG A 56 -6.23 26.76 10.76
CA ARG A 56 -4.86 27.20 10.46
C ARG A 56 -4.20 26.47 9.30
N PHE A 57 -4.63 25.24 9.03
CA PHE A 57 -4.12 24.41 7.93
C PHE A 57 -4.90 24.65 6.63
N ALA A 58 -6.09 25.25 6.68
CA ALA A 58 -7.08 25.50 5.62
C ALA A 58 -7.27 24.30 4.68
N PRO A 59 -7.74 23.19 5.18
CA PRO A 59 -7.92 21.94 4.43
C PRO A 59 -8.89 22.14 3.25
N ARG A 60 -8.59 21.54 2.10
CA ARG A 60 -9.49 21.49 0.94
C ARG A 60 -10.35 20.24 0.95
N THR A 61 -9.85 19.16 1.54
CA THR A 61 -10.53 17.87 1.57
C THR A 61 -10.58 17.30 2.99
N ALA A 62 -11.43 16.30 3.19
CA ALA A 62 -11.48 15.55 4.46
C ALA A 62 -10.14 14.84 4.75
N TYR A 63 -9.42 14.42 3.70
CA TYR A 63 -8.08 13.87 3.84
C TYR A 63 -7.10 14.89 4.43
N ASP A 64 -7.11 16.13 3.90
CA ASP A 64 -6.26 17.20 4.42
C ASP A 64 -6.54 17.50 5.91
N MET A 65 -7.78 17.33 6.37
CA MET A 65 -8.12 17.45 7.79
C MET A 65 -7.58 16.26 8.59
N LEU A 66 -7.82 15.05 8.12
CA LEU A 66 -7.51 13.84 8.88
C LEU A 66 -6.01 13.65 9.11
N VAL A 67 -5.15 13.99 8.14
CA VAL A 67 -3.69 13.92 8.28
C VAL A 67 -3.12 14.94 9.27
N GLN A 68 -3.90 15.93 9.70
CA GLN A 68 -3.52 16.90 10.73
C GLN A 68 -3.92 16.46 12.15
N VAL A 69 -4.67 15.36 12.29
CA VAL A 69 -5.08 14.86 13.61
C VAL A 69 -3.86 14.36 14.39
N PRO A 70 -3.52 14.97 15.54
CA PRO A 70 -2.31 14.62 16.28
C PRO A 70 -2.26 13.15 16.72
N GLY A 71 -1.17 12.46 16.41
CA GLY A 71 -0.91 11.08 16.79
C GLY A 71 -1.85 10.06 16.12
N PHE A 72 -2.59 10.42 15.09
CA PHE A 72 -3.37 9.50 14.26
C PHE A 72 -2.60 9.21 12.97
N THR A 73 -2.60 7.95 12.56
CA THR A 73 -2.04 7.52 11.28
C THR A 73 -3.12 6.76 10.52
N ILE A 74 -3.38 7.18 9.28
CA ILE A 74 -4.29 6.47 8.40
C ILE A 74 -3.60 5.16 7.98
N ARG A 75 -4.30 4.04 8.17
CA ARG A 75 -3.89 2.74 7.64
C ARG A 75 -4.70 2.48 6.37
N SER A 76 -4.01 2.22 5.27
CA SER A 76 -4.64 1.73 4.05
C SER A 76 -5.08 0.28 4.22
N ALA A 77 -6.07 -0.13 3.44
CA ALA A 77 -6.46 -1.54 3.35
C ALA A 77 -5.27 -2.37 2.84
N ASP A 78 -5.08 -3.55 3.44
CA ASP A 78 -4.30 -4.59 2.78
C ASP A 78 -5.09 -5.01 1.53
N GLN A 79 -4.44 -5.03 0.38
CA GLN A 79 -5.05 -5.47 -0.89
C GLN A 79 -5.12 -7.01 -0.93
N GLU A 80 -5.75 -7.58 0.09
CA GLU A 80 -6.03 -9.01 0.15
C GLU A 80 -7.34 -9.33 -0.58
N ARG A 81 -7.47 -10.54 -1.10
CA ARG A 81 -8.73 -11.01 -1.68
C ARG A 81 -9.80 -11.11 -0.59
N GLY A 82 -11.04 -10.72 -0.90
CA GLY A 82 -12.13 -10.66 0.06
C GLY A 82 -12.22 -9.35 0.84
N LEU A 83 -13.26 -9.21 1.66
CA LEU A 83 -13.53 -8.05 2.52
C LEU A 83 -13.28 -8.33 4.02
N GLY A 84 -13.00 -9.58 4.38
CA GLY A 84 -13.01 -10.05 5.77
C GLY A 84 -11.93 -9.48 6.68
N GLN A 85 -10.84 -8.95 6.12
CA GLN A 85 -9.67 -8.52 6.88
C GLN A 85 -9.22 -7.09 6.58
N ALA A 86 -10.14 -6.24 6.12
CA ALA A 86 -9.82 -4.83 5.86
C ALA A 86 -9.14 -4.20 7.09
N SER A 87 -7.92 -3.71 6.88
CA SER A 87 -7.08 -3.10 7.92
C SER A 87 -7.28 -1.59 8.04
N GLU A 88 -8.12 -1.00 7.18
CA GLU A 88 -8.42 0.43 7.21
C GLU A 88 -9.00 0.86 8.55
N ASN A 89 -8.50 1.97 9.07
CA ASN A 89 -8.95 2.54 10.34
C ASN A 89 -9.73 3.84 10.15
N VAL A 90 -10.45 3.97 9.02
CA VAL A 90 -11.27 5.14 8.70
C VAL A 90 -12.68 4.70 8.37
N LEU A 91 -13.65 5.40 8.96
CA LEU A 91 -15.07 5.29 8.69
C LEU A 91 -15.58 6.62 8.13
N ILE A 92 -16.61 6.56 7.30
CA ILE A 92 -17.37 7.73 6.86
C ILE A 92 -18.81 7.55 7.33
N ASN A 93 -19.33 8.52 8.10
CA ASN A 93 -20.65 8.44 8.74
C ASN A 93 -20.87 7.13 9.54
N GLY A 94 -19.82 6.64 10.21
CA GLY A 94 -19.86 5.40 10.99
C GLY A 94 -19.81 4.11 10.16
N GLN A 95 -19.69 4.20 8.85
CA GLN A 95 -19.68 3.05 7.96
C GLN A 95 -18.28 2.76 7.42
N ARG A 96 -17.96 1.48 7.32
CA ARG A 96 -16.77 1.01 6.63
C ARG A 96 -16.93 1.19 5.12
N ILE A 97 -15.85 1.54 4.47
CA ILE A 97 -15.80 1.67 3.02
C ILE A 97 -15.53 0.29 2.42
N ALA A 98 -16.53 -0.26 1.75
CA ALA A 98 -16.40 -1.51 1.00
C ALA A 98 -16.02 -1.16 -0.46
N ASN A 99 -14.73 -0.97 -0.74
CA ASN A 99 -14.23 -0.66 -2.07
C ASN A 99 -12.85 -1.30 -2.29
N LYS A 100 -12.66 -1.93 -3.45
CA LYS A 100 -11.37 -2.53 -3.86
C LYS A 100 -10.49 -1.51 -4.58
N SER A 101 -11.06 -0.54 -5.26
CA SER A 101 -10.33 0.52 -5.97
C SER A 101 -10.36 1.83 -5.17
N GLY A 102 -9.22 2.20 -4.60
CA GLY A 102 -8.99 3.53 -4.05
C GLY A 102 -9.27 3.75 -2.56
N GLY A 103 -9.78 2.77 -1.81
CA GLY A 103 -9.89 2.79 -0.33
C GLY A 103 -10.43 4.08 0.31
N ALA A 104 -10.27 4.19 1.63
CA ALA A 104 -10.71 5.35 2.42
C ALA A 104 -9.96 6.64 2.05
N ILE A 105 -8.66 6.56 1.76
CA ILE A 105 -7.83 7.73 1.43
C ILE A 105 -8.37 8.43 0.20
N ASP A 106 -8.66 7.70 -0.85
CA ASP A 106 -9.16 8.27 -2.10
C ASP A 106 -10.57 8.85 -1.94
N GLN A 107 -11.43 8.22 -1.12
CA GLN A 107 -12.73 8.80 -0.81
C GLN A 107 -12.61 10.09 0.00
N LEU A 108 -11.71 10.14 0.98
CA LEU A 108 -11.47 11.35 1.77
C LEU A 108 -10.93 12.50 0.92
N LYS A 109 -10.10 12.23 -0.09
CA LYS A 109 -9.59 13.23 -1.05
C LYS A 109 -10.70 13.83 -1.93
N ARG A 110 -11.82 13.11 -2.11
CA ARG A 110 -12.98 13.58 -2.91
C ARG A 110 -13.99 14.36 -2.08
N ILE A 111 -13.98 14.27 -0.76
CA ILE A 111 -14.89 14.99 0.13
C ILE A 111 -14.31 16.37 0.42
N PRO A 112 -14.97 17.47 -0.02
CA PRO A 112 -14.54 18.82 0.31
C PRO A 112 -14.55 19.05 1.83
N ALA A 113 -13.55 19.77 2.36
CA ALA A 113 -13.41 20.01 3.79
C ALA A 113 -14.62 20.75 4.41
N ASN A 114 -15.27 21.64 3.66
CA ASN A 114 -16.47 22.35 4.10
C ASN A 114 -17.70 21.43 4.27
N ASN A 115 -17.68 20.24 3.68
CA ASN A 115 -18.71 19.22 3.84
C ASN A 115 -18.47 18.35 5.08
N VAL A 116 -17.30 18.41 5.71
CA VAL A 116 -17.01 17.71 6.96
C VAL A 116 -17.65 18.47 8.11
N GLU A 117 -18.47 17.79 8.91
CA GLU A 117 -19.02 18.32 10.15
C GLU A 117 -17.99 18.23 11.28
N ARG A 118 -17.43 17.04 11.45
CA ARG A 118 -16.42 16.74 12.47
C ARG A 118 -15.66 15.46 12.15
N ILE A 119 -14.52 15.28 12.78
CA ILE A 119 -13.76 14.03 12.80
C ILE A 119 -13.72 13.51 14.21
N GLU A 120 -14.08 12.25 14.38
CA GLU A 120 -14.13 11.57 15.66
C GLU A 120 -13.06 10.48 15.72
N ILE A 121 -12.17 10.54 16.69
CA ILE A 121 -11.19 9.48 16.94
C ILE A 121 -11.70 8.64 18.12
N VAL A 122 -11.93 7.36 17.84
CA VAL A 122 -12.50 6.39 18.79
C VAL A 122 -11.68 5.11 18.77
N ASP A 123 -11.79 4.29 19.81
CA ASP A 123 -11.19 2.95 19.77
C ASP A 123 -12.14 1.97 19.08
N ALA A 124 -11.58 1.10 18.26
CA ALA A 124 -12.31 0.10 17.48
C ALA A 124 -13.18 -0.83 18.35
N ALA A 125 -12.70 -1.22 19.53
CA ALA A 125 -13.45 -2.08 20.45
C ALA A 125 -14.77 -1.47 20.92
N SER A 126 -14.90 -0.13 20.87
CA SER A 126 -16.13 0.59 21.24
C SER A 126 -17.16 0.68 20.11
N LEU A 127 -16.81 0.30 18.87
CA LEU A 127 -17.66 0.51 17.70
C LEU A 127 -18.56 -0.68 17.34
N GLY A 128 -18.28 -1.87 17.87
CA GLY A 128 -19.04 -3.07 17.51
C GLY A 128 -18.84 -3.55 16.07
N ILE A 129 -17.86 -3.00 15.33
CA ILE A 129 -17.57 -3.35 13.93
C ILE A 129 -16.45 -4.38 13.90
N ALA A 130 -16.73 -5.54 13.30
CA ALA A 130 -15.77 -6.64 13.20
C ALA A 130 -14.49 -6.24 12.40
N GLY A 131 -13.33 -6.75 12.85
CA GLY A 131 -12.06 -6.61 12.13
C GLY A 131 -11.34 -5.27 12.28
N LEU A 132 -11.95 -4.24 12.88
CA LEU A 132 -11.27 -3.00 13.27
C LEU A 132 -10.43 -3.21 14.54
N ALA A 133 -9.33 -2.48 14.67
CA ALA A 133 -8.49 -2.52 15.87
C ALA A 133 -7.74 -1.20 16.08
N GLY A 134 -7.45 -0.88 17.36
CA GLY A 134 -6.77 0.36 17.74
C GLY A 134 -7.60 1.60 17.45
N GLN A 135 -6.94 2.72 17.17
CA GLN A 135 -7.62 3.98 16.90
C GLN A 135 -8.25 4.00 15.51
N VAL A 136 -9.51 4.44 15.44
CA VAL A 136 -10.32 4.58 14.24
C VAL A 136 -10.79 6.03 14.12
N ALA A 137 -10.69 6.60 12.94
CA ALA A 137 -11.27 7.90 12.61
C ALA A 137 -12.64 7.71 11.96
N ASN A 138 -13.66 8.37 12.49
CA ASN A 138 -14.96 8.49 11.85
C ASN A 138 -15.14 9.92 11.33
N VAL A 139 -15.16 10.07 10.02
CA VAL A 139 -15.41 11.36 9.35
C VAL A 139 -16.90 11.53 9.17
N VAL A 140 -17.48 12.47 9.89
CA VAL A 140 -18.91 12.77 9.84
C VAL A 140 -19.14 13.90 8.84
N ILE A 141 -19.99 13.65 7.86
CA ILE A 141 -20.30 14.57 6.77
C ILE A 141 -21.63 15.27 7.08
N LYS A 142 -21.72 16.57 6.78
CA LYS A 142 -22.92 17.38 6.96
C LYS A 142 -24.08 16.86 6.11
N SER A 143 -25.27 16.83 6.67
CA SER A 143 -26.50 16.61 5.92
C SER A 143 -26.87 17.85 5.10
N GLY A 144 -27.40 17.67 3.88
CA GLY A 144 -27.86 18.78 3.04
C GLY A 144 -26.76 19.54 2.29
N GLN A 145 -25.75 18.83 1.81
CA GLN A 145 -24.63 19.41 1.07
C GLN A 145 -25.06 20.15 -0.19
N LYS A 146 -24.48 21.34 -0.42
CA LYS A 146 -24.53 22.01 -1.73
C LYS A 146 -23.58 21.28 -2.69
N ALA A 147 -23.94 21.30 -3.98
CA ALA A 147 -23.04 20.79 -5.01
C ALA A 147 -21.71 21.56 -4.95
N SER A 148 -20.60 20.82 -5.02
CA SER A 148 -19.26 21.39 -4.96
C SER A 148 -18.25 20.47 -5.65
N GLY A 149 -17.21 21.08 -6.21
CA GLY A 149 -16.11 20.36 -6.79
C GLY A 149 -14.80 20.65 -6.09
N ASN A 150 -13.86 19.76 -6.25
CA ASN A 150 -12.46 20.00 -5.93
C ASN A 150 -11.56 19.54 -7.08
N PHE A 151 -10.41 20.16 -7.20
CA PHE A 151 -9.38 19.78 -8.15
C PHE A 151 -8.00 19.87 -7.54
N GLU A 152 -7.10 19.06 -8.06
CA GLU A 152 -5.66 19.15 -7.85
C GLU A 152 -4.97 19.02 -9.21
N TYR A 153 -4.07 19.92 -9.54
CA TYR A 153 -3.10 19.79 -10.63
C TYR A 153 -1.72 19.66 -10.03
N ARG A 154 -0.99 18.56 -10.35
CA ARG A 154 0.25 18.20 -9.67
C ARG A 154 1.34 17.69 -10.62
N PRO A 155 1.81 18.52 -11.56
CA PRO A 155 2.94 18.17 -12.39
C PRO A 155 4.19 17.92 -11.57
N HIS A 156 5.03 16.96 -11.99
CA HIS A 156 6.31 16.71 -11.35
C HIS A 156 7.41 16.48 -12.38
N PHE A 157 8.63 16.81 -11.97
CA PHE A 157 9.84 16.75 -12.76
C PHE A 157 10.92 16.01 -11.99
N ARG A 158 11.58 15.05 -12.64
CA ARG A 158 12.83 14.50 -12.15
C ARG A 158 13.99 15.18 -12.85
N ALA A 159 15.04 15.51 -12.12
CA ALA A 159 16.22 16.16 -12.69
C ALA A 159 16.96 15.27 -13.70
N HIS A 160 16.82 13.93 -13.54
CA HIS A 160 17.55 12.95 -14.33
C HIS A 160 16.63 11.80 -14.78
N TYR A 161 16.93 11.25 -15.94
CA TYR A 161 16.49 9.97 -16.51
C TYR A 161 14.98 9.79 -16.75
N ALA A 162 14.12 10.74 -16.43
CA ALA A 162 12.68 10.63 -16.68
C ALA A 162 12.10 11.87 -17.36
N LYS A 163 11.08 11.66 -18.19
CA LYS A 163 10.29 12.76 -18.75
C LYS A 163 9.41 13.40 -17.68
N PRO A 164 9.10 14.71 -17.80
CA PRO A 164 8.15 15.37 -16.92
C PRO A 164 6.77 14.70 -16.99
N SER A 165 6.07 14.62 -15.86
CA SER A 165 4.65 14.32 -15.85
C SER A 165 3.86 15.62 -15.73
N LEU A 166 3.16 15.98 -16.81
CA LEU A 166 2.44 17.25 -16.92
C LEU A 166 0.93 17.11 -16.71
N ILE A 167 0.39 15.89 -16.74
CA ILE A 167 -1.06 15.62 -16.67
C ILE A 167 -1.50 15.01 -15.35
N ALA A 168 -0.61 15.03 -14.33
CA ALA A 168 -0.94 14.54 -13.00
C ALA A 168 -1.97 15.44 -12.32
N GLY A 169 -2.96 14.82 -11.67
CA GLY A 169 -3.96 15.55 -10.93
C GLY A 169 -5.28 14.80 -10.78
N SER A 170 -6.25 15.50 -10.22
CA SER A 170 -7.60 14.96 -10.01
C SER A 170 -8.66 16.05 -10.12
N LEU A 171 -9.85 15.64 -10.50
CA LEU A 171 -11.06 16.45 -10.50
C LEU A 171 -12.19 15.62 -9.91
N SER A 172 -12.95 16.18 -8.97
CA SER A 172 -14.16 15.54 -8.47
C SER A 172 -15.29 16.55 -8.29
N TYR A 173 -16.52 16.07 -8.49
CA TYR A 173 -17.73 16.84 -8.32
C TYR A 173 -18.76 16.03 -7.54
N THR A 174 -19.24 16.60 -6.44
CA THR A 174 -20.20 15.98 -5.53
C THR A 174 -21.47 16.82 -5.45
N GLY A 175 -22.64 16.18 -5.47
CA GLY A 175 -23.92 16.84 -5.32
C GLY A 175 -24.97 15.94 -4.70
N LYS A 176 -26.13 16.52 -4.43
CA LYS A 176 -27.31 15.82 -3.91
C LYS A 176 -28.55 16.26 -4.64
N THR A 177 -29.41 15.31 -5.03
CA THR A 177 -30.71 15.56 -5.68
C THR A 177 -31.78 14.67 -5.06
N GLY A 178 -32.64 15.25 -4.25
CA GLY A 178 -33.60 14.46 -3.46
C GLY A 178 -32.92 13.44 -2.54
N PRO A 179 -33.26 12.16 -2.63
CA PRO A 179 -32.63 11.11 -1.82
C PRO A 179 -31.29 10.60 -2.38
N LEU A 180 -30.84 11.10 -3.52
CA LEU A 180 -29.63 10.63 -4.21
C LEU A 180 -28.48 11.60 -3.98
N ASP A 181 -27.37 11.07 -3.42
CA ASP A 181 -26.07 11.71 -3.40
C ASP A 181 -25.22 11.14 -4.55
N TYR A 182 -24.42 11.99 -5.21
CA TYR A 182 -23.53 11.53 -6.26
C TYR A 182 -22.15 12.17 -6.15
N THR A 183 -21.13 11.42 -6.53
CA THR A 183 -19.75 11.91 -6.70
C THR A 183 -19.19 11.34 -8.00
N LEU A 184 -18.75 12.23 -8.88
CA LEU A 184 -18.04 11.88 -10.10
C LEU A 184 -16.60 12.32 -9.95
N SER A 185 -15.64 11.49 -10.35
CA SER A 185 -14.23 11.84 -10.27
C SER A 185 -13.40 11.24 -11.40
N VAL A 186 -12.37 11.97 -11.78
CA VAL A 186 -11.28 11.50 -12.64
C VAL A 186 -9.96 11.85 -11.99
N LYS A 187 -8.99 10.93 -12.04
CA LYS A 187 -7.68 11.10 -11.41
C LYS A 187 -6.60 10.43 -12.27
N ASN A 188 -5.49 11.14 -12.45
CA ASN A 188 -4.22 10.57 -12.90
C ASN A 188 -3.17 10.73 -11.78
N GLU A 189 -2.68 9.62 -11.24
CA GLU A 189 -1.52 9.57 -10.33
C GLU A 189 -0.39 8.85 -11.05
N PRO A 190 0.39 9.57 -11.87
CA PRO A 190 1.48 8.96 -12.63
C PRO A 190 2.63 8.53 -11.72
N GLY A 191 3.29 7.43 -12.11
CA GLY A 191 4.55 6.99 -11.54
C GLY A 191 5.72 7.33 -12.47
N ARG A 192 6.83 7.78 -11.91
CA ARG A 192 8.07 7.98 -12.65
C ARG A 192 9.20 7.30 -11.90
N GLY A 193 9.59 6.09 -12.33
CA GLY A 193 10.80 5.43 -11.89
C GLY A 193 11.97 5.88 -12.75
N ALA A 194 13.05 6.39 -12.14
CA ALA A 194 14.22 6.78 -12.93
C ALA A 194 15.47 6.77 -12.07
N PHE A 195 16.50 6.10 -12.57
CA PHE A 195 17.84 6.13 -12.03
C PHE A 195 18.86 5.73 -13.09
N GLY A 196 20.12 6.06 -12.87
CA GLY A 196 21.19 5.63 -13.76
C GLY A 196 22.56 5.80 -13.13
N GLY A 197 23.54 5.13 -13.72
CA GLY A 197 24.92 5.19 -13.27
C GLY A 197 25.64 3.84 -13.29
N PRO A 198 26.81 3.78 -12.63
CA PRO A 198 27.71 2.64 -12.77
C PRO A 198 27.28 1.42 -11.96
N ILE A 199 27.57 0.27 -12.55
CA ILE A 199 27.53 -1.06 -11.94
C ILE A 199 28.90 -1.69 -12.14
N TRP A 200 29.43 -2.31 -11.10
CA TRP A 200 30.69 -3.03 -11.14
C TRP A 200 30.45 -4.51 -10.86
N ILE A 201 31.04 -5.37 -11.68
CA ILE A 201 31.02 -6.84 -11.54
C ILE A 201 32.41 -7.30 -11.20
N TYR A 202 32.51 -8.09 -10.15
CA TYR A 202 33.75 -8.70 -9.67
C TYR A 202 33.57 -10.23 -9.70
N ASP A 203 34.59 -10.97 -10.06
CA ASP A 203 34.58 -12.43 -9.94
C ASP A 203 34.52 -12.91 -8.48
N GLY A 204 34.53 -14.24 -8.28
CA GLY A 204 34.50 -14.85 -6.95
C GLY A 204 35.69 -14.50 -6.05
N ASP A 205 36.82 -14.11 -6.62
CA ASP A 205 38.02 -13.66 -5.95
C ASP A 205 38.03 -12.15 -5.65
N GLY A 206 37.01 -11.44 -6.10
CA GLY A 206 36.86 -9.99 -5.92
C GLY A 206 37.63 -9.14 -6.95
N VAL A 207 38.08 -9.72 -8.05
CA VAL A 207 38.73 -8.98 -9.14
C VAL A 207 37.66 -8.42 -10.07
N LEU A 208 37.80 -7.14 -10.43
CA LEU A 208 36.89 -6.49 -11.36
C LEU A 208 36.96 -7.15 -12.75
N THR A 209 35.82 -7.57 -13.28
CA THR A 209 35.71 -8.24 -14.60
C THR A 209 34.92 -7.43 -15.62
N GLU A 210 33.96 -6.64 -15.15
CA GLU A 210 33.07 -5.87 -16.02
C GLU A 210 32.60 -4.58 -15.34
N THR A 211 32.48 -3.50 -16.12
CA THR A 211 31.77 -2.28 -15.71
C THR A 211 30.57 -2.06 -16.61
N ARG A 212 29.46 -1.63 -16.03
CA ARG A 212 28.22 -1.29 -16.74
C ARG A 212 27.85 0.15 -16.45
N ASN A 213 27.24 0.82 -17.41
CA ASN A 213 26.58 2.10 -17.19
C ASN A 213 25.11 1.94 -17.58
N GLU A 214 24.24 1.90 -16.60
CA GLU A 214 22.82 1.60 -16.77
C GLU A 214 21.99 2.86 -16.65
N VAL A 215 20.92 2.93 -17.45
CA VAL A 215 19.81 3.88 -17.30
C VAL A 215 18.51 3.10 -17.26
N TYR A 216 17.76 3.31 -16.21
CA TYR A 216 16.41 2.78 -16.02
C TYR A 216 15.41 3.92 -15.98
N HIS A 217 14.27 3.76 -16.65
CA HIS A 217 13.10 4.61 -16.47
C HIS A 217 11.79 3.85 -16.69
N SER A 218 10.75 4.23 -15.94
CA SER A 218 9.39 3.80 -16.14
C SER A 218 8.44 5.00 -16.13
N GLU A 219 7.40 4.93 -16.95
CA GLU A 219 6.45 6.00 -17.16
C GLU A 219 5.02 5.46 -16.96
N TYR A 220 4.62 5.26 -15.70
CA TYR A 220 3.26 4.85 -15.40
C TYR A 220 2.29 6.03 -15.53
N GLU A 221 1.23 5.86 -16.30
CA GLU A 221 0.09 6.77 -16.42
C GLU A 221 -1.20 5.99 -16.25
N GLN A 222 -2.25 6.65 -15.75
CA GLN A 222 -3.57 6.05 -15.62
C GLN A 222 -4.68 7.08 -15.77
N ALA A 223 -5.87 6.63 -16.10
CA ALA A 223 -7.08 7.45 -16.05
C ALA A 223 -8.12 6.78 -15.12
N ASN A 224 -8.02 7.02 -13.83
CA ASN A 224 -8.98 6.48 -12.85
C ASN A 224 -10.27 7.29 -12.90
N MET A 225 -11.31 6.71 -13.44
CA MET A 225 -12.67 7.28 -13.53
C MET A 225 -13.58 6.56 -12.53
N GLN A 226 -14.30 7.33 -11.71
CA GLN A 226 -15.20 6.74 -10.72
C GLN A 226 -16.50 7.54 -10.63
N ALA A 227 -17.61 6.80 -10.53
CA ALA A 227 -18.94 7.33 -10.20
C ALA A 227 -19.43 6.64 -8.92
N LYS A 228 -19.79 7.43 -7.91
CA LYS A 228 -20.40 6.95 -6.67
C LYS A 228 -21.80 7.53 -6.55
N LEU A 229 -22.77 6.68 -6.25
CA LEU A 229 -24.15 7.03 -5.96
C LEU A 229 -24.49 6.56 -4.54
N GLY A 230 -25.04 7.46 -3.75
CA GLY A 230 -25.61 7.16 -2.43
C GLY A 230 -27.13 7.36 -2.50
N TYR A 231 -27.87 6.51 -1.79
CA TYR A 231 -29.33 6.57 -1.72
C TYR A 231 -29.82 6.54 -0.28
N ASP A 232 -30.48 7.61 0.14
CA ASP A 232 -31.19 7.68 1.41
C ASP A 232 -32.62 7.15 1.19
N GLY A 233 -32.84 5.88 1.50
CA GLY A 233 -34.11 5.20 1.26
C GLY A 233 -35.09 5.30 2.41
N PRO A 234 -36.30 4.74 2.25
CA PRO A 234 -37.34 4.74 3.28
C PRO A 234 -36.91 3.93 4.51
N GLY A 235 -37.44 4.26 5.69
CA GLY A 235 -37.19 3.53 6.92
C GLY A 235 -35.71 3.53 7.36
N SER A 236 -34.99 4.60 7.11
CA SER A 236 -33.53 4.73 7.39
C SER A 236 -32.66 3.74 6.63
N SER A 237 -33.11 3.19 5.50
CA SER A 237 -32.25 2.39 4.62
C SER A 237 -31.26 3.26 3.86
N ILE A 238 -30.08 2.70 3.61
CA ILE A 238 -28.98 3.38 2.92
C ILE A 238 -28.45 2.45 1.84
N GLY A 239 -28.34 2.96 0.60
CA GLY A 239 -27.72 2.25 -0.50
C GLY A 239 -26.51 2.99 -1.03
N ASN A 240 -25.50 2.27 -1.45
CA ASN A 240 -24.35 2.82 -2.16
C ASN A 240 -24.05 1.98 -3.40
N LEU A 241 -23.69 2.66 -4.49
CA LEU A 241 -23.16 2.04 -5.69
C LEU A 241 -21.94 2.82 -6.14
N THR A 242 -20.82 2.13 -6.33
CA THR A 242 -19.59 2.70 -6.88
C THR A 242 -19.22 1.94 -8.14
N LEU A 243 -19.03 2.68 -9.22
CA LEU A 243 -18.54 2.18 -10.50
C LEU A 243 -17.17 2.78 -10.75
N GLY A 244 -16.18 1.95 -11.07
CA GLY A 244 -14.82 2.35 -11.37
C GLY A 244 -14.33 1.77 -12.68
N TYR A 245 -13.56 2.54 -13.45
CA TYR A 245 -12.82 2.08 -14.61
C TYR A 245 -11.49 2.82 -14.69
N THR A 246 -10.40 2.06 -14.83
CA THR A 246 -9.06 2.62 -14.82
C THR A 246 -8.18 1.93 -15.88
N PRO A 247 -8.11 2.45 -17.09
CA PRO A 247 -7.03 2.11 -18.01
C PRO A 247 -5.70 2.67 -17.51
N TYR A 248 -4.61 1.92 -17.74
CA TYR A 248 -3.26 2.34 -17.38
C TYR A 248 -2.24 1.92 -18.43
N TRP A 249 -1.11 2.64 -18.47
CA TRP A 249 0.00 2.44 -19.37
C TRP A 249 1.29 2.51 -18.57
N ASN A 250 2.18 1.54 -18.77
CA ASN A 250 3.43 1.48 -18.02
C ASN A 250 4.59 0.99 -18.91
N PRO A 251 5.06 1.80 -19.85
CA PRO A 251 6.30 1.50 -20.54
C PRO A 251 7.50 1.60 -19.58
N VAL A 252 8.36 0.58 -19.62
CA VAL A 252 9.60 0.53 -18.85
C VAL A 252 10.75 0.27 -19.80
N SER A 253 11.84 1.02 -19.63
CA SER A 253 13.09 0.83 -20.38
C SER A 253 14.27 0.74 -19.43
N GLN A 254 15.10 -0.26 -19.63
CA GLN A 254 16.36 -0.46 -18.93
C GLN A 254 17.47 -0.74 -19.96
N LYS A 255 18.45 0.15 -20.04
CA LYS A 255 19.54 0.06 -21.02
C LYS A 255 20.86 0.16 -20.32
N ASP A 256 21.77 -0.76 -20.62
CA ASP A 256 23.13 -0.68 -20.10
C ASP A 256 24.17 -0.93 -21.22
N ARG A 257 25.27 -0.18 -21.10
CA ARG A 257 26.51 -0.44 -21.85
C ARG A 257 27.47 -1.13 -20.91
N ARG A 258 28.07 -2.21 -21.36
CA ARG A 258 28.95 -3.11 -20.62
C ARG A 258 30.32 -3.10 -21.24
N LEU A 259 31.34 -2.91 -20.43
CA LEU A 259 32.73 -2.96 -20.82
C LEU A 259 33.43 -4.02 -19.97
N LEU A 260 33.87 -5.09 -20.59
CA LEU A 260 34.69 -6.12 -19.97
C LEU A 260 36.13 -5.61 -19.85
N VAL A 261 36.86 -6.10 -18.85
CA VAL A 261 38.28 -5.77 -18.66
C VAL A 261 39.16 -6.25 -19.84
N THR A 262 38.65 -7.18 -20.64
CA THR A 262 39.29 -7.63 -21.93
C THR A 262 39.18 -6.59 -23.03
N GLY A 263 38.42 -5.53 -22.87
CA GLY A 263 38.12 -4.51 -23.88
C GLY A 263 36.89 -4.84 -24.75
N GLU A 264 36.22 -5.94 -24.50
CA GLU A 264 34.96 -6.25 -25.20
C GLU A 264 33.84 -5.35 -24.72
N GLU A 265 33.10 -4.73 -25.65
CA GLU A 265 31.92 -3.93 -25.41
C GLU A 265 30.65 -4.70 -25.79
N ARG A 266 29.64 -4.61 -24.93
CA ARG A 266 28.29 -5.15 -25.13
C ARG A 266 27.25 -4.13 -24.69
N SER A 267 26.06 -4.21 -25.27
CA SER A 267 24.89 -3.47 -24.78
C SER A 267 23.73 -4.41 -24.47
N ARG A 268 22.96 -4.05 -23.45
CA ARG A 268 21.71 -4.73 -23.12
C ARG A 268 20.58 -3.73 -23.16
N ASP A 269 19.49 -4.10 -23.82
CA ASP A 269 18.25 -3.33 -23.88
C ASP A 269 17.10 -4.20 -23.38
N ILE A 270 16.41 -3.75 -22.31
CA ILE A 270 15.17 -4.35 -21.83
C ILE A 270 14.07 -3.34 -22.03
N GLN A 271 13.05 -3.72 -22.80
CA GLN A 271 11.82 -2.95 -22.98
C GLN A 271 10.66 -3.75 -22.42
N THR A 272 9.85 -3.13 -21.57
CA THR A 272 8.63 -3.75 -21.06
C THR A 272 7.46 -2.84 -21.35
N THR A 273 6.40 -3.40 -21.89
CA THR A 273 5.10 -2.77 -22.08
C THR A 273 4.09 -3.50 -21.20
N LEU A 274 3.38 -2.77 -20.37
CA LEU A 274 2.32 -3.26 -19.50
C LEU A 274 1.18 -2.26 -19.58
N ASP A 275 0.30 -2.46 -20.55
CA ASP A 275 -0.85 -1.59 -20.81
C ASP A 275 -2.13 -2.38 -20.57
N GLY A 276 -2.90 -1.97 -19.57
CA GLY A 276 -4.05 -2.75 -19.14
C GLY A 276 -5.18 -1.88 -18.58
N TYR A 277 -6.12 -2.54 -17.94
CA TYR A 277 -7.19 -1.85 -17.23
C TYR A 277 -7.71 -2.70 -16.07
N TYR A 278 -8.30 -2.03 -15.09
CA TYR A 278 -9.18 -2.66 -14.11
C TYR A 278 -10.53 -1.93 -14.05
N ALA A 279 -11.57 -2.68 -13.70
CA ALA A 279 -12.92 -2.18 -13.54
C ALA A 279 -13.56 -2.77 -12.29
N ASP A 280 -14.37 -1.94 -11.60
CA ASP A 280 -14.98 -2.29 -10.32
C ASP A 280 -16.47 -1.91 -10.30
N ILE A 281 -17.26 -2.81 -9.73
CA ILE A 281 -18.62 -2.53 -9.29
C ILE A 281 -18.71 -2.90 -7.81
N ASN A 282 -18.99 -1.91 -6.96
CA ASN A 282 -19.21 -2.12 -5.53
C ASN A 282 -20.60 -1.59 -5.19
N ALA A 283 -21.44 -2.43 -4.62
CA ALA A 283 -22.78 -2.06 -4.18
C ALA A 283 -23.02 -2.52 -2.74
N ASP A 284 -23.66 -1.71 -1.95
CA ASP A 284 -24.18 -2.12 -0.65
C ASP A 284 -25.56 -1.53 -0.38
N TYR A 285 -26.37 -2.27 0.38
CA TYR A 285 -27.68 -1.82 0.84
C TYR A 285 -27.90 -2.26 2.28
N GLU A 286 -28.16 -1.29 3.16
CA GLU A 286 -28.40 -1.51 4.58
C GLU A 286 -29.83 -1.07 4.94
N PHE A 287 -30.54 -1.93 5.67
CA PHE A 287 -31.92 -1.66 6.11
C PHE A 287 -32.21 -2.30 7.47
N ALA A 288 -33.23 -1.79 8.14
CA ALA A 288 -33.70 -2.36 9.39
C ALA A 288 -34.35 -3.73 9.16
N LEU A 289 -33.98 -4.73 9.97
CA LEU A 289 -34.54 -6.09 9.94
C LEU A 289 -34.73 -6.58 11.40
N GLY A 290 -35.97 -6.72 11.83
CA GLY A 290 -36.27 -7.11 13.21
C GLY A 290 -35.62 -6.17 14.23
N PRO A 291 -34.90 -6.68 15.26
CA PRO A 291 -34.25 -5.85 16.28
C PRO A 291 -32.94 -5.21 15.82
N GLY A 292 -32.49 -5.49 14.59
CA GLY A 292 -31.19 -5.09 14.08
C GLY A 292 -31.24 -4.44 12.71
N ARG A 293 -30.06 -4.43 12.08
CA ARG A 293 -29.87 -3.95 10.71
C ARG A 293 -29.14 -5.02 9.90
N LEU A 294 -29.60 -5.23 8.69
CA LEU A 294 -28.95 -6.08 7.71
C LEU A 294 -28.30 -5.21 6.64
N LYS A 295 -27.01 -5.45 6.40
CA LYS A 295 -26.25 -4.88 5.28
C LYS A 295 -25.87 -6.00 4.32
N LEU A 296 -26.23 -5.82 3.05
CA LEU A 296 -25.84 -6.70 1.94
C LEU A 296 -24.79 -5.97 1.12
N ILE A 297 -23.71 -6.66 0.75
CA ILE A 297 -22.59 -6.09 0.00
C ILE A 297 -22.29 -7.01 -1.19
N GLY A 298 -22.17 -6.41 -2.37
CA GLY A 298 -21.72 -7.06 -3.59
C GLY A 298 -20.54 -6.32 -4.19
N VAL A 299 -19.48 -7.06 -4.52
CA VAL A 299 -18.29 -6.54 -5.19
C VAL A 299 -18.00 -7.39 -6.41
N ARG A 300 -17.71 -6.74 -7.51
CA ARG A 300 -17.14 -7.37 -8.71
C ARG A 300 -15.95 -6.55 -9.17
N HIS A 301 -14.80 -7.22 -9.33
CA HIS A 301 -13.57 -6.68 -9.86
C HIS A 301 -13.14 -7.46 -11.10
N TRP A 302 -12.63 -6.75 -12.12
CA TRP A 302 -11.98 -7.30 -13.30
C TRP A 302 -10.68 -6.58 -13.53
N GLU A 303 -9.67 -7.32 -13.95
CA GLU A 303 -8.40 -6.78 -14.38
C GLU A 303 -7.94 -7.53 -15.63
N HIS A 304 -7.43 -6.78 -16.62
CA HIS A 304 -6.75 -7.31 -17.79
C HIS A 304 -5.36 -6.69 -17.84
N GLU A 305 -4.37 -7.54 -17.81
CA GLU A 305 -2.96 -7.17 -17.65
C GLU A 305 -2.10 -7.87 -18.72
N PRO A 306 -2.08 -7.37 -19.97
CA PRO A 306 -1.14 -7.82 -20.98
C PRO A 306 0.24 -7.23 -20.72
N LEU A 307 1.28 -8.08 -20.76
CA LEU A 307 2.68 -7.70 -20.59
C LEU A 307 3.51 -8.26 -21.74
N VAL A 308 4.37 -7.44 -22.31
CA VAL A 308 5.44 -7.89 -23.22
C VAL A 308 6.77 -7.34 -22.70
N GLN A 309 7.75 -8.21 -22.52
CA GLN A 309 9.10 -7.84 -22.12
C GLN A 309 10.12 -8.41 -23.10
N ASP A 310 10.88 -7.54 -23.75
CA ASP A 310 11.99 -7.87 -24.63
C ASP A 310 13.31 -7.63 -23.93
N LEU A 311 14.20 -8.60 -23.98
CA LEU A 311 15.60 -8.47 -23.57
C LEU A 311 16.46 -8.75 -24.81
N ILE A 312 17.35 -7.82 -25.17
CA ILE A 312 18.27 -7.98 -26.29
C ILE A 312 19.69 -7.64 -25.84
N PHE A 313 20.61 -8.54 -26.09
CA PHE A 313 22.07 -8.30 -25.99
C PHE A 313 22.68 -8.08 -27.36
N ARG A 314 23.49 -7.04 -27.46
CA ARG A 314 24.32 -6.74 -28.67
C ARG A 314 25.80 -6.83 -28.32
N PHE A 315 26.56 -7.39 -29.22
CA PHE A 315 28.00 -7.62 -29.09
C PHE A 315 28.76 -6.61 -29.95
N ASP A 316 28.91 -5.38 -29.42
CA ASP A 316 29.32 -4.20 -30.15
C ASP A 316 30.76 -4.30 -30.74
N THR A 317 31.66 -5.08 -30.09
CA THR A 317 33.07 -5.22 -30.51
C THR A 317 33.32 -6.46 -31.35
N THR A 318 32.70 -7.59 -31.04
CA THR A 318 32.98 -8.88 -31.68
C THR A 318 32.20 -9.06 -32.98
N GLY A 319 31.10 -8.34 -33.17
CA GLY A 319 30.16 -8.51 -34.27
C GLY A 319 29.44 -9.86 -34.27
N ALA A 320 29.40 -10.55 -33.15
CA ALA A 320 28.57 -11.74 -32.95
C ALA A 320 27.09 -11.38 -33.14
N ALA A 321 26.28 -12.34 -33.56
CA ALA A 321 24.85 -12.14 -33.69
C ALA A 321 24.22 -11.72 -32.36
N ASP A 322 23.24 -10.83 -32.40
CA ASP A 322 22.48 -10.43 -31.25
C ASP A 322 21.77 -11.64 -30.63
N THR A 323 21.66 -11.68 -29.33
CA THR A 323 20.85 -12.68 -28.59
C THR A 323 19.77 -11.99 -27.84
N GLY A 324 18.65 -12.68 -27.59
CA GLY A 324 17.57 -12.06 -26.85
C GLY A 324 16.45 -13.03 -26.52
N THR A 325 15.62 -12.59 -25.59
CA THR A 325 14.44 -13.32 -25.11
C THR A 325 13.28 -12.36 -25.06
N ARG A 326 12.12 -12.78 -25.54
CA ARG A 326 10.83 -12.11 -25.32
C ARG A 326 9.97 -12.97 -24.43
N PHE A 327 9.43 -12.37 -23.38
CA PHE A 327 8.36 -12.94 -22.57
C PHE A 327 7.08 -12.16 -22.81
N SER A 328 6.02 -12.86 -23.22
CA SER A 328 4.67 -12.33 -23.39
C SER A 328 3.73 -12.97 -22.39
N ARG A 329 2.82 -12.17 -21.82
CA ARG A 329 1.82 -12.66 -20.89
C ARG A 329 0.53 -11.87 -21.05
N ASP A 330 -0.59 -12.57 -21.32
CA ASP A 330 -1.95 -12.04 -21.24
C ASP A 330 -2.61 -12.59 -19.98
N THR A 331 -2.96 -11.74 -19.02
CA THR A 331 -3.54 -12.14 -17.74
C THR A 331 -4.88 -11.49 -17.53
N ARG A 332 -5.88 -12.28 -17.14
CA ARG A 332 -7.22 -11.85 -16.75
C ARG A 332 -7.52 -12.27 -15.33
N ILE A 333 -7.82 -11.29 -14.48
CA ILE A 333 -8.11 -11.49 -13.06
C ILE A 333 -9.57 -11.14 -12.82
N GLY A 334 -10.24 -11.95 -12.02
CA GLY A 334 -11.63 -11.72 -11.61
C GLY A 334 -11.85 -11.98 -10.13
N GLU A 335 -12.60 -11.09 -9.47
CA GLU A 335 -13.07 -11.32 -8.10
C GLU A 335 -14.56 -10.98 -8.00
N THR A 336 -15.34 -11.84 -7.35
CA THR A 336 -16.74 -11.59 -7.00
C THR A 336 -16.93 -11.89 -5.54
N ILE A 337 -17.43 -10.90 -4.78
CA ILE A 337 -17.72 -11.07 -3.35
C ILE A 337 -19.18 -10.75 -3.09
N LEU A 338 -19.84 -11.64 -2.35
CA LEU A 338 -21.15 -11.42 -1.77
C LEU A 338 -21.01 -11.56 -0.25
N ARG A 339 -21.42 -10.51 0.49
CA ARG A 339 -21.33 -10.49 1.94
C ARG A 339 -22.61 -9.97 2.57
N SER A 340 -23.00 -10.58 3.68
CA SER A 340 -24.08 -10.12 4.53
C SER A 340 -23.56 -9.84 5.94
N GLU A 341 -24.00 -8.74 6.52
CA GLU A 341 -23.67 -8.34 7.89
C GLU A 341 -24.98 -8.03 8.63
N TYR A 342 -25.28 -8.79 9.66
CA TYR A 342 -26.43 -8.54 10.51
C TYR A 342 -25.98 -8.14 11.91
N GLY A 343 -26.26 -6.90 12.28
CA GLY A 343 -25.92 -6.33 13.60
C GLY A 343 -27.14 -6.01 14.42
N TRP A 344 -27.11 -6.35 15.71
CA TRP A 344 -28.19 -6.01 16.65
C TRP A 344 -27.65 -5.79 18.07
N LYS A 345 -28.47 -5.14 18.91
CA LYS A 345 -28.12 -4.84 20.31
C LYS A 345 -29.01 -5.62 21.29
N VAL A 346 -28.39 -6.17 22.34
CA VAL A 346 -29.10 -6.79 23.47
C VAL A 346 -28.57 -6.19 24.76
N GLY A 347 -29.31 -5.24 25.30
CA GLY A 347 -28.87 -4.46 26.45
C GLY A 347 -27.60 -3.68 26.16
N ARG A 348 -26.50 -4.01 26.84
CA ARG A 348 -25.17 -3.38 26.60
C ARG A 348 -24.27 -4.18 25.66
N ASN A 349 -24.79 -5.21 25.03
CA ASN A 349 -24.03 -6.04 24.11
C ASN A 349 -24.36 -5.65 22.67
N ASP A 350 -23.33 -5.41 21.87
CA ASP A 350 -23.42 -5.30 20.41
C ASP A 350 -23.03 -6.65 19.80
N LEU A 351 -23.89 -7.21 18.97
CA LEU A 351 -23.71 -8.50 18.30
C LEU A 351 -23.73 -8.28 16.79
N GLN A 352 -22.83 -8.95 16.09
CA GLN A 352 -22.80 -8.95 14.62
C GLN A 352 -22.48 -10.35 14.11
N VAL A 353 -23.21 -10.80 13.09
CA VAL A 353 -22.90 -12.00 12.30
C VAL A 353 -22.60 -11.57 10.88
N THR A 354 -21.50 -12.08 10.34
CA THR A 354 -21.06 -11.83 8.99
C THR A 354 -20.91 -13.14 8.25
N LEU A 355 -21.45 -13.21 7.02
CA LEU A 355 -21.26 -14.31 6.10
C LEU A 355 -20.75 -13.76 4.77
N GLU A 356 -19.71 -14.37 4.22
CA GLU A 356 -19.11 -13.96 2.96
C GLU A 356 -18.90 -15.17 2.06
N ARG A 357 -19.16 -14.98 0.77
CA ARG A 357 -18.72 -15.86 -0.31
C ARG A 357 -17.89 -15.05 -1.28
N ALA A 358 -16.67 -15.50 -1.56
CA ALA A 358 -15.80 -14.93 -2.57
C ALA A 358 -15.48 -15.97 -3.65
N PHE A 359 -15.43 -15.52 -4.89
CA PHE A 359 -14.91 -16.26 -6.02
C PHE A 359 -13.81 -15.44 -6.67
N ASN A 360 -12.63 -16.04 -6.78
CA ASN A 360 -11.44 -15.44 -7.38
C ASN A 360 -10.99 -16.29 -8.56
N SER A 361 -10.50 -15.66 -9.62
CA SER A 361 -9.91 -16.33 -10.76
C SER A 361 -8.72 -15.57 -11.32
N LEU A 362 -7.74 -16.31 -11.81
CA LEU A 362 -6.68 -15.85 -12.68
C LEU A 362 -6.64 -16.78 -13.89
N ASP A 363 -6.62 -16.20 -15.07
CA ASP A 363 -6.49 -16.89 -16.36
C ASP A 363 -5.32 -16.24 -17.09
N GLN A 364 -4.27 -17.01 -17.37
CA GLN A 364 -3.03 -16.48 -17.95
C GLN A 364 -2.58 -17.32 -19.13
N ILE A 365 -2.19 -16.65 -20.20
CA ILE A 365 -1.44 -17.23 -21.33
C ILE A 365 -0.05 -16.61 -21.26
N GLY A 366 0.97 -17.44 -21.08
CA GLY A 366 2.38 -17.04 -21.06
C GLY A 366 3.12 -17.68 -22.23
N GLU A 367 3.87 -16.87 -22.97
CA GLU A 367 4.64 -17.28 -24.15
C GLU A 367 6.08 -16.81 -24.02
N LEU A 368 7.03 -17.63 -24.47
CA LEU A 368 8.45 -17.34 -24.46
C LEU A 368 9.01 -17.45 -25.88
N PHE A 369 9.87 -16.52 -26.24
CA PHE A 369 10.51 -16.48 -27.54
C PHE A 369 12.00 -16.26 -27.40
N GLU A 370 12.77 -16.86 -28.28
CA GLU A 370 14.22 -16.60 -28.42
C GLU A 370 14.51 -15.90 -29.74
N LEU A 371 15.49 -15.00 -29.73
CA LEU A 371 15.95 -14.27 -30.89
C LEU A 371 16.87 -15.16 -31.73
N ASN A 372 16.47 -15.46 -32.99
CA ASN A 372 17.30 -16.20 -33.90
C ASN A 372 18.40 -15.32 -34.54
N PRO A 373 19.42 -15.92 -35.23
CA PRO A 373 20.47 -15.14 -35.86
C PRO A 373 19.99 -14.17 -36.97
N GLU A 374 18.80 -14.39 -37.51
CA GLU A 374 18.16 -13.57 -38.54
C GLU A 374 17.50 -12.31 -37.93
N GLY A 375 17.42 -12.22 -36.56
CA GLY A 375 16.85 -11.11 -35.84
C GLY A 375 15.34 -11.23 -35.60
N GLU A 376 14.78 -12.42 -35.72
CA GLU A 376 13.36 -12.71 -35.47
C GLU A 376 13.17 -13.45 -34.15
N PHE A 377 12.12 -13.08 -33.39
CA PHE A 377 11.72 -13.82 -32.19
C PHE A 377 10.94 -15.08 -32.59
N VAL A 378 11.50 -16.23 -32.28
CA VAL A 378 10.90 -17.56 -32.54
C VAL A 378 10.37 -18.12 -31.20
N GLU A 379 9.11 -18.54 -31.17
CA GLU A 379 8.48 -19.12 -29.99
C GLU A 379 9.18 -20.40 -29.56
N VAL A 380 9.39 -20.52 -28.25
CA VAL A 380 9.91 -21.72 -27.58
C VAL A 380 8.87 -22.26 -26.61
N GLU A 381 8.88 -23.56 -26.37
CA GLU A 381 7.90 -24.23 -25.54
C GLU A 381 7.99 -23.72 -24.08
N PHE A 382 6.87 -23.20 -23.53
CA PHE A 382 6.78 -22.67 -22.18
C PHE A 382 5.42 -23.02 -21.52
N PRO A 383 5.09 -24.31 -21.35
CA PRO A 383 3.77 -24.72 -20.88
C PRO A 383 3.47 -24.28 -19.43
N GLU A 384 4.49 -24.16 -18.57
CA GLU A 384 4.32 -23.77 -17.15
C GLU A 384 3.94 -22.30 -16.97
N GLY A 385 4.09 -21.47 -18.00
CA GLY A 385 3.68 -20.06 -18.02
C GLY A 385 2.19 -19.85 -18.24
N THR A 386 1.48 -20.87 -18.75
CA THR A 386 0.05 -20.82 -19.07
C THR A 386 -0.76 -21.62 -18.05
N GLY A 387 -1.92 -21.11 -17.66
CA GLY A 387 -2.82 -21.83 -16.77
C GLY A 387 -3.91 -20.97 -16.15
N LYS A 388 -4.87 -21.66 -15.55
CA LYS A 388 -6.01 -21.05 -14.88
C LYS A 388 -6.12 -21.50 -13.43
N VAL A 389 -6.21 -20.54 -12.53
CA VAL A 389 -6.34 -20.77 -11.08
C VAL A 389 -7.64 -20.14 -10.60
N THR A 390 -8.44 -20.92 -9.84
CA THR A 390 -9.68 -20.43 -9.24
C THR A 390 -9.72 -20.71 -7.75
N GLU A 391 -10.42 -19.88 -6.99
CA GLU A 391 -10.72 -20.10 -5.58
C GLU A 391 -12.16 -19.76 -5.27
N VAL A 392 -12.85 -20.67 -4.61
CA VAL A 392 -14.13 -20.40 -3.96
C VAL A 392 -13.90 -20.39 -2.46
N ARG A 393 -14.26 -19.29 -1.80
CA ARG A 393 -14.08 -19.10 -0.37
C ARG A 393 -15.40 -18.76 0.31
N TYR A 394 -15.63 -19.38 1.46
CA TYR A 394 -16.73 -19.08 2.37
C TYR A 394 -16.15 -18.68 3.72
N GLU A 395 -16.60 -17.56 4.28
CA GLU A 395 -16.19 -17.09 5.60
C GLU A 395 -17.44 -16.81 6.45
N GLY A 396 -17.43 -17.29 7.67
CA GLY A 396 -18.42 -16.96 8.68
C GLY A 396 -17.74 -16.39 9.93
N MET A 397 -18.27 -15.26 10.46
CA MET A 397 -17.72 -14.61 11.64
C MET A 397 -18.84 -14.12 12.54
N THR A 398 -18.71 -14.36 13.85
CA THR A 398 -19.56 -13.76 14.88
C THR A 398 -18.73 -12.82 15.74
N THR A 399 -19.21 -11.61 15.96
CA THR A 399 -18.55 -10.59 16.79
C THR A 399 -19.47 -10.19 17.93
N TRP A 400 -18.92 -10.14 19.13
CA TRP A 400 -19.56 -9.65 20.35
C TRP A 400 -18.72 -8.51 20.92
N SER A 401 -19.35 -7.36 21.17
CA SER A 401 -18.71 -6.20 21.78
C SER A 401 -19.50 -5.74 23.00
N ARG A 402 -18.79 -5.36 24.05
CA ARG A 402 -19.40 -4.91 25.31
C ARG A 402 -18.50 -3.92 26.06
N PRO A 403 -19.04 -2.78 26.52
CA PRO A 403 -18.38 -1.97 27.54
C PRO A 403 -18.45 -2.69 28.88
N LEU A 404 -17.29 -3.15 29.38
CA LEU A 404 -17.18 -3.83 30.69
C LEU A 404 -17.28 -2.82 31.84
N SER A 405 -16.76 -1.60 31.61
CA SER A 405 -16.86 -0.46 32.53
C SER A 405 -16.84 0.86 31.73
N PRO A 406 -17.01 2.04 32.33
CA PRO A 406 -16.85 3.33 31.64
C PRO A 406 -15.44 3.55 31.03
N LYS A 407 -14.45 2.74 31.44
CA LYS A 407 -13.05 2.85 31.03
C LYS A 407 -12.53 1.65 30.23
N LEU A 408 -13.35 0.60 30.09
CA LEU A 408 -12.88 -0.67 29.53
C LEU A 408 -13.91 -1.25 28.55
N ASP A 409 -13.53 -1.37 27.28
CA ASP A 409 -14.34 -2.01 26.25
C ASP A 409 -13.68 -3.32 25.80
N LEU A 410 -14.48 -4.33 25.56
CA LEU A 410 -14.06 -5.64 25.06
C LEU A 410 -14.83 -5.97 23.79
N GLN A 411 -14.10 -6.45 22.77
CA GLN A 411 -14.66 -7.06 21.57
C GLN A 411 -14.02 -8.43 21.36
N VAL A 412 -14.83 -9.43 21.07
CA VAL A 412 -14.42 -10.79 20.73
C VAL A 412 -15.06 -11.17 19.39
N ALA A 413 -14.26 -11.65 18.46
CA ALA A 413 -14.72 -12.20 17.19
C ALA A 413 -14.22 -13.64 17.03
N ALA A 414 -15.08 -14.53 16.56
CA ALA A 414 -14.74 -15.92 16.28
C ALA A 414 -15.47 -16.40 15.01
N GLY A 415 -14.78 -17.21 14.23
CA GLY A 415 -15.30 -17.72 12.97
C GLY A 415 -14.31 -18.64 12.28
N ALA A 416 -14.61 -18.95 11.02
CA ALA A 416 -13.77 -19.79 10.20
C ALA A 416 -13.92 -19.43 8.73
N GLU A 417 -12.91 -19.84 7.96
CA GLU A 417 -12.85 -19.78 6.51
C GLU A 417 -12.74 -21.19 5.94
N ILE A 418 -13.48 -21.46 4.88
CA ILE A 418 -13.35 -22.65 4.06
C ILE A 418 -13.02 -22.19 2.65
N SER A 419 -11.90 -22.64 2.08
CA SER A 419 -11.57 -22.34 0.69
C SER A 419 -11.32 -23.60 -0.12
N HIS A 420 -11.72 -23.54 -1.39
CA HIS A 420 -11.48 -24.53 -2.42
C HIS A 420 -10.64 -23.88 -3.50
N LEU A 421 -9.41 -24.33 -3.65
CA LEU A 421 -8.44 -23.83 -4.61
C LEU A 421 -8.24 -24.89 -5.70
N ASP A 422 -8.33 -24.45 -6.94
CA ASP A 422 -8.28 -25.32 -8.11
C ASP A 422 -7.36 -24.72 -9.18
N ARG A 423 -6.45 -25.52 -9.73
CA ARG A 423 -5.72 -25.25 -10.95
C ARG A 423 -6.43 -26.02 -12.08
N VAL A 424 -7.26 -25.33 -12.86
CA VAL A 424 -8.27 -25.90 -13.75
C VAL A 424 -7.67 -26.75 -14.88
N ASP A 425 -6.42 -26.48 -15.28
CA ASP A 425 -5.74 -27.12 -16.39
C ASP A 425 -4.81 -28.28 -15.95
N ASP A 426 -4.90 -28.68 -14.68
CA ASP A 426 -4.10 -29.75 -14.09
C ASP A 426 -5.01 -30.87 -13.59
N ASP A 427 -4.67 -32.16 -13.84
CA ASP A 427 -5.40 -33.33 -13.35
C ASP A 427 -5.33 -33.47 -11.81
N GLN A 428 -4.83 -32.48 -11.09
CA GLN A 428 -4.73 -32.49 -9.64
C GLN A 428 -6.08 -32.25 -8.96
N GLU A 429 -6.28 -32.90 -7.80
CA GLU A 429 -7.51 -32.72 -7.02
C GLU A 429 -7.63 -31.28 -6.47
N VAL A 430 -8.88 -30.78 -6.45
CA VAL A 430 -9.24 -29.50 -5.81
C VAL A 430 -8.78 -29.48 -4.34
N ARG A 431 -7.94 -28.55 -3.99
CA ARG A 431 -7.38 -28.43 -2.65
C ARG A 431 -8.34 -27.70 -1.72
N LYS A 432 -8.60 -28.28 -0.55
CA LYS A 432 -9.57 -27.78 0.42
C LYS A 432 -8.88 -27.37 1.71
N PHE A 433 -9.18 -26.18 2.19
CA PHE A 433 -8.64 -25.64 3.43
C PHE A 433 -9.76 -25.26 4.39
N PHE A 434 -9.63 -25.64 5.65
CA PHE A 434 -10.44 -25.13 6.76
C PHE A 434 -9.55 -24.37 7.72
N ARG A 435 -9.85 -23.11 7.97
CA ARG A 435 -9.00 -22.21 8.74
C ARG A 435 -9.81 -21.44 9.79
N PRO A 436 -9.65 -21.76 11.09
CA PRO A 436 -10.25 -20.97 12.16
C PRO A 436 -9.65 -19.55 12.22
N LYS A 437 -10.51 -18.57 12.46
CA LYS A 437 -10.14 -17.14 12.56
C LYS A 437 -10.76 -16.55 13.81
N GLY A 438 -10.18 -15.49 14.34
CA GLY A 438 -10.77 -14.78 15.46
C GLY A 438 -9.87 -13.68 16.00
N SER A 439 -10.45 -12.86 16.86
CA SER A 439 -9.71 -11.81 17.55
C SER A 439 -10.31 -11.46 18.90
N ILE A 440 -9.47 -10.98 19.79
CA ILE A 440 -9.84 -10.33 21.05
C ILE A 440 -9.24 -8.93 21.02
N ASN A 441 -10.06 -7.91 21.14
CA ASN A 441 -9.65 -6.51 21.24
C ASN A 441 -10.09 -5.95 22.58
N LEU A 442 -9.18 -5.34 23.31
CA LEU A 442 -9.42 -4.69 24.58
C LEU A 442 -8.99 -3.23 24.48
N ALA A 443 -9.88 -2.29 24.83
CA ALA A 443 -9.55 -0.87 24.90
C ALA A 443 -9.70 -0.40 26.36
N TRP A 444 -8.62 0.15 26.93
CA TRP A 444 -8.58 0.59 28.30
C TRP A 444 -8.14 2.05 28.43
N ARG A 445 -8.92 2.84 29.13
CA ARG A 445 -8.70 4.26 29.40
C ARG A 445 -8.52 4.49 30.91
N PRO A 446 -7.35 4.16 31.50
CA PRO A 446 -7.16 4.18 32.96
C PRO A 446 -7.36 5.58 33.57
N SER A 447 -6.91 6.60 32.86
CA SER A 447 -7.00 8.00 33.29
C SER A 447 -7.10 8.94 32.08
N PRO A 448 -7.53 10.19 32.24
CA PRO A 448 -7.58 11.17 31.16
C PRO A 448 -6.25 11.28 30.40
N GLY A 449 -6.33 11.29 29.09
CA GLY A 449 -5.17 11.38 28.19
C GLY A 449 -4.36 10.08 28.02
N TRP A 450 -4.80 8.95 28.58
CA TRP A 450 -4.24 7.63 28.31
C TRP A 450 -5.24 6.75 27.56
N ASP A 451 -4.83 6.23 26.42
CA ASP A 451 -5.54 5.18 25.67
C ASP A 451 -4.61 3.98 25.51
N LEU A 452 -5.03 2.82 25.97
CA LEU A 452 -4.32 1.56 25.83
C LEU A 452 -5.19 0.58 25.06
N SER A 453 -4.62 -0.14 24.11
CA SER A 453 -5.33 -1.24 23.45
C SER A 453 -4.45 -2.49 23.37
N LEU A 454 -5.11 -3.63 23.49
CA LEU A 454 -4.53 -4.95 23.27
C LEU A 454 -5.35 -5.65 22.18
N LYS A 455 -4.69 -6.23 21.19
CA LYS A 455 -5.27 -7.07 20.16
C LYS A 455 -4.55 -8.40 20.11
N LEU A 456 -5.31 -9.47 20.19
CA LEU A 456 -4.87 -10.81 19.88
C LEU A 456 -5.67 -11.30 18.67
N ARG A 457 -5.03 -11.83 17.63
CA ARG A 457 -5.72 -12.25 16.41
C ARG A 457 -5.11 -13.53 15.84
N ARG A 458 -5.98 -14.44 15.38
CA ARG A 458 -5.62 -15.49 14.43
C ARG A 458 -6.01 -15.02 13.04
N ARG A 459 -5.02 -14.85 12.16
CA ARG A 459 -5.19 -14.37 10.78
C ARG A 459 -4.86 -15.50 9.80
N VAL A 460 -5.56 -15.52 8.66
CA VAL A 460 -5.24 -16.32 7.48
C VAL A 460 -4.78 -15.37 6.38
N GLY A 461 -3.60 -15.60 5.83
CA GLY A 461 -3.09 -14.86 4.68
C GLY A 461 -3.63 -15.42 3.37
N GLN A 462 -3.30 -14.76 2.27
CA GLN A 462 -3.72 -15.13 0.93
C GLN A 462 -2.53 -15.59 0.11
N ILE A 463 -2.74 -16.50 -0.84
CA ILE A 463 -1.76 -16.93 -1.82
C ILE A 463 -1.93 -16.06 -3.06
N SER A 464 -0.83 -15.65 -3.68
CA SER A 464 -0.87 -15.03 -5.01
C SER A 464 -1.10 -16.11 -6.06
N PHE A 465 -2.08 -15.95 -6.94
CA PHE A 465 -2.31 -16.91 -8.03
C PHE A 465 -1.15 -16.95 -9.04
N TYR A 466 -0.39 -15.87 -9.16
CA TYR A 466 0.83 -15.86 -9.97
C TYR A 466 1.90 -16.83 -9.47
N ASP A 467 1.92 -17.15 -8.17
CA ASP A 467 2.92 -18.06 -7.61
C ASP A 467 2.67 -19.54 -8.02
N PHE A 468 1.51 -19.82 -8.64
CA PHE A 468 1.19 -21.16 -9.18
C PHE A 468 1.74 -21.38 -10.59
N LEU A 469 2.15 -20.31 -11.28
CA LEU A 469 2.61 -20.33 -12.66
C LEU A 469 4.07 -19.92 -12.74
N ALA A 470 4.81 -20.44 -13.69
CA ALA A 470 6.18 -20.05 -13.94
C ALA A 470 6.27 -18.58 -14.42
N GLN A 471 7.22 -17.84 -13.91
CA GLN A 471 7.43 -16.42 -14.24
C GLN A 471 8.92 -16.13 -14.40
N PRO A 472 9.44 -16.05 -15.62
CA PRO A 472 10.83 -15.67 -15.87
C PRO A 472 11.05 -14.20 -15.48
N LYS A 473 12.20 -13.92 -14.86
CA LYS A 473 12.63 -12.57 -14.52
C LYS A 473 13.85 -12.18 -15.36
N LEU A 474 13.60 -11.80 -16.60
CA LEU A 474 14.62 -11.56 -17.61
C LEU A 474 15.67 -10.53 -17.18
N SER A 475 15.27 -9.51 -16.39
CA SER A 475 16.19 -8.46 -15.91
C SER A 475 17.26 -8.96 -14.93
N GLU A 476 17.01 -10.08 -14.25
CA GLU A 476 17.87 -10.63 -13.19
C GLU A 476 18.45 -12.00 -13.56
N ASP A 477 18.14 -12.49 -14.75
CA ASP A 477 18.54 -13.82 -15.24
C ASP A 477 18.15 -14.91 -14.25
N ARG A 478 16.87 -14.91 -13.85
CA ARG A 478 16.29 -15.87 -12.92
C ARG A 478 14.98 -16.42 -13.43
N GLU A 479 14.79 -17.70 -13.20
CA GLU A 479 13.52 -18.38 -13.38
C GLU A 479 12.90 -18.63 -11.99
N ASN A 480 11.59 -18.44 -11.88
CA ASN A 480 10.79 -18.88 -10.75
C ASN A 480 9.80 -19.93 -11.26
N ALA A 481 10.02 -21.15 -10.89
CA ALA A 481 9.07 -22.24 -11.16
C ALA A 481 7.74 -21.97 -10.44
N GLY A 482 6.62 -22.26 -11.08
CA GLY A 482 5.32 -22.27 -10.43
C GLY A 482 5.26 -23.35 -9.35
N ASN A 483 4.49 -23.11 -8.30
CA ASN A 483 4.31 -24.10 -7.24
C ASN A 483 2.82 -24.34 -6.95
N PRO A 484 2.25 -25.47 -7.41
CA PRO A 484 0.86 -25.79 -7.15
C PRO A 484 0.60 -26.18 -5.68
N ASP A 485 1.65 -26.50 -4.89
CA ASP A 485 1.52 -27.02 -3.52
C ASP A 485 1.42 -25.93 -2.44
N LEU A 486 1.34 -24.66 -2.83
CA LEU A 486 1.23 -23.54 -1.90
C LEU A 486 0.01 -23.65 -1.00
N VAL A 487 0.20 -23.40 0.30
CA VAL A 487 -0.88 -23.32 1.29
C VAL A 487 -1.02 -21.89 1.84
N PRO A 488 -2.25 -21.45 2.18
CA PRO A 488 -2.44 -20.12 2.78
C PRO A 488 -1.68 -20.00 4.11
N PRO A 489 -0.80 -19.00 4.26
CA PRO A 489 -0.10 -18.79 5.53
C PRO A 489 -1.06 -18.37 6.63
N GLN A 490 -0.75 -18.70 7.88
CA GLN A 490 -1.53 -18.30 9.04
C GLN A 490 -0.63 -17.58 10.06
N SER A 491 -1.23 -16.72 10.88
CA SER A 491 -0.47 -16.07 11.95
C SER A 491 -1.26 -15.93 13.24
N TRP A 492 -0.55 -16.07 14.36
CA TRP A 492 -0.96 -15.55 15.65
C TRP A 492 -0.31 -14.19 15.84
N GLU A 493 -1.13 -13.18 16.07
CA GLU A 493 -0.69 -11.79 16.17
C GLU A 493 -1.10 -11.20 17.51
N ALA A 494 -0.14 -10.63 18.22
CA ALA A 494 -0.34 -9.85 19.44
C ALA A 494 0.14 -8.42 19.19
N GLU A 495 -0.73 -7.44 19.39
CA GLU A 495 -0.43 -6.02 19.28
C GLU A 495 -0.85 -5.30 20.55
N THR A 496 0.00 -4.43 21.06
CA THR A 496 -0.32 -3.53 22.17
C THR A 496 -0.01 -2.10 21.75
N GLU A 497 -0.95 -1.20 21.95
CA GLU A 497 -0.78 0.21 21.64
C GLU A 497 -0.97 1.05 22.90
N PHE A 498 -0.04 1.95 23.15
CA PHE A 498 -0.06 2.94 24.24
C PHE A 498 -0.10 4.32 23.60
N ALA A 499 -1.18 5.07 23.80
CA ALA A 499 -1.27 6.43 23.34
C ALA A 499 -1.41 7.39 24.53
N ARG A 500 -0.65 8.47 24.47
CA ARG A 500 -0.65 9.51 25.51
C ARG A 500 -0.91 10.87 24.89
N ASP A 501 -1.95 11.52 25.36
CA ASP A 501 -2.20 12.93 25.12
C ASP A 501 -1.32 13.75 26.06
N LEU A 502 -0.50 14.63 25.49
CA LEU A 502 0.43 15.51 26.21
C LEU A 502 -0.14 16.92 26.38
N GLY A 503 -1.44 17.10 26.15
CA GLY A 503 -2.14 18.37 26.20
C GLY A 503 -1.58 19.33 25.16
N ARG A 504 -1.21 20.56 25.56
CA ARG A 504 -0.67 21.57 24.65
C ARG A 504 0.64 21.17 23.96
N TRP A 505 1.32 20.12 24.42
CA TRP A 505 2.54 19.60 23.80
C TRP A 505 2.28 18.62 22.66
N GLY A 506 1.04 18.14 22.49
CA GLY A 506 0.68 17.24 21.40
C GLY A 506 0.34 15.82 21.85
N LYS A 507 0.76 14.81 21.12
CA LYS A 507 0.42 13.41 21.37
C LYS A 507 1.56 12.47 20.97
N THR A 508 1.70 11.37 21.69
CA THR A 508 2.59 10.26 21.36
C THR A 508 1.83 8.93 21.37
N ARG A 509 2.26 8.00 20.54
CA ARG A 509 1.76 6.63 20.45
C ARG A 509 2.93 5.67 20.30
N LEU A 510 2.92 4.60 21.06
CA LEU A 510 3.84 3.48 20.95
C LEU A 510 3.04 2.20 20.67
N LYS A 511 3.36 1.52 19.57
CA LYS A 511 2.84 0.18 19.23
C LYS A 511 3.96 -0.84 19.43
N LEU A 512 3.64 -1.92 20.12
CA LEU A 512 4.46 -3.13 20.18
C LEU A 512 3.72 -4.24 19.46
N HIS A 513 4.43 -5.11 18.77
CA HIS A 513 3.82 -6.26 18.11
C HIS A 513 4.71 -7.51 18.17
N TYR A 514 4.06 -8.67 18.23
CA TYR A 514 4.67 -9.97 18.05
C TYR A 514 3.78 -10.82 17.14
N TYR A 515 4.33 -11.36 16.08
CA TYR A 515 3.65 -12.25 15.15
C TYR A 515 4.40 -13.55 15.01
N ARG A 516 3.68 -14.66 15.14
CA ARG A 516 4.13 -15.99 14.80
C ARG A 516 3.40 -16.41 13.53
N VAL A 517 4.14 -16.54 12.44
CA VAL A 517 3.62 -16.92 11.13
C VAL A 517 3.90 -18.39 10.90
N GLU A 518 2.88 -19.16 10.58
CA GLU A 518 2.92 -20.56 10.16
C GLU A 518 2.76 -20.62 8.64
N ASP A 519 3.39 -21.58 7.99
CA ASP A 519 3.36 -21.75 6.54
C ASP A 519 3.79 -20.46 5.78
N ILE A 520 4.82 -19.76 6.29
CA ILE A 520 5.27 -18.51 5.67
C ILE A 520 5.75 -18.76 4.24
N ILE A 521 5.33 -17.92 3.32
CA ILE A 521 5.73 -17.99 1.91
C ILE A 521 7.11 -17.35 1.75
N ASP A 522 8.08 -18.11 1.21
CA ASP A 522 9.45 -17.68 0.90
C ASP A 522 9.98 -18.50 -0.30
N VAL A 523 11.22 -18.28 -0.71
CA VAL A 523 11.88 -19.06 -1.78
C VAL A 523 12.34 -20.41 -1.20
N ILE A 524 12.00 -21.50 -1.89
CA ILE A 524 12.38 -22.87 -1.54
C ILE A 524 12.99 -23.61 -2.73
N PRO A 525 13.76 -24.71 -2.50
CA PRO A 525 14.17 -25.61 -3.56
C PRO A 525 12.96 -26.27 -4.23
N ILE A 526 12.99 -26.36 -5.56
CA ILE A 526 12.02 -27.12 -6.37
C ILE A 526 12.82 -27.99 -7.33
N GLY A 527 12.60 -29.30 -7.29
CA GLY A 527 13.44 -30.25 -8.01
C GLY A 527 14.87 -30.33 -7.47
N GLU A 528 15.84 -30.68 -8.33
CA GLU A 528 17.24 -30.85 -7.92
C GLU A 528 18.03 -29.54 -7.84
N ASP A 529 17.82 -28.64 -8.79
CA ASP A 529 18.59 -27.38 -8.90
C ASP A 529 17.70 -26.13 -9.09
N GLY A 530 16.36 -26.30 -9.14
CA GLY A 530 15.41 -25.21 -9.33
C GLY A 530 15.03 -24.50 -8.05
N GLN A 531 14.50 -23.30 -8.19
CA GLN A 531 13.91 -22.54 -7.09
C GLN A 531 12.51 -22.04 -7.45
N GLY A 532 11.69 -21.89 -6.45
CA GLY A 532 10.35 -21.33 -6.59
C GLY A 532 9.83 -20.79 -5.27
N ILE A 533 8.62 -20.27 -5.32
CA ILE A 533 7.92 -19.78 -4.13
C ILE A 533 7.26 -20.97 -3.43
N GLY A 534 7.48 -21.12 -2.12
CA GLY A 534 6.89 -22.19 -1.32
C GLY A 534 6.65 -21.80 0.12
N ASN A 535 6.20 -22.76 0.93
CA ASN A 535 5.93 -22.53 2.34
C ASN A 535 7.09 -23.03 3.21
N LEU A 536 7.55 -22.18 4.13
CA LEU A 536 8.40 -22.57 5.23
C LEU A 536 7.56 -22.73 6.51
N PRO A 537 7.91 -23.68 7.41
CA PRO A 537 7.03 -24.06 8.51
C PRO A 537 6.67 -22.89 9.44
N ARG A 538 7.65 -22.00 9.72
CA ARG A 538 7.45 -20.96 10.72
C ARG A 538 8.39 -19.77 10.53
N ALA A 539 7.85 -18.57 10.85
CA ALA A 539 8.66 -17.38 11.10
C ALA A 539 8.12 -16.62 12.33
N ASP A 540 9.03 -15.93 13.03
CA ASP A 540 8.69 -15.04 14.13
C ASP A 540 9.03 -13.59 13.76
N ARG A 541 8.18 -12.64 14.17
CA ARG A 541 8.34 -11.21 13.97
C ARG A 541 8.06 -10.49 15.27
N PHE A 542 8.96 -9.64 15.71
CA PHE A 542 8.78 -8.78 16.88
C PHE A 542 9.20 -7.36 16.54
N GLY A 543 8.47 -6.37 16.99
CA GLY A 543 8.87 -4.99 16.71
C GLY A 543 8.11 -3.95 17.51
N PHE A 544 8.53 -2.70 17.29
CA PHE A 544 7.85 -1.53 17.81
C PHE A 544 7.81 -0.41 16.78
N GLU A 545 6.81 0.47 16.94
CA GLU A 545 6.68 1.73 16.22
C GLU A 545 6.22 2.82 17.20
N SER A 546 6.93 3.94 17.23
CA SER A 546 6.52 5.15 17.93
C SER A 546 6.20 6.25 16.92
N VAL A 547 5.03 6.87 17.08
CA VAL A 547 4.58 8.03 16.30
C VAL A 547 4.21 9.14 17.26
N SER A 548 4.84 10.30 17.12
CA SER A 548 4.67 11.45 18.00
C SER A 548 4.48 12.73 17.20
N THR A 549 3.51 13.54 17.60
CA THR A 549 3.31 14.90 17.12
C THR A 549 3.49 15.86 18.29
N PHE A 550 4.46 16.74 18.19
CA PHE A 550 4.71 17.78 19.17
C PHE A 550 4.35 19.15 18.61
N GLN A 551 3.55 19.91 19.37
CA GLN A 551 3.32 21.33 19.12
C GLN A 551 4.46 22.12 19.72
N LEU A 552 5.07 23.03 18.95
CA LEU A 552 6.24 23.79 19.40
C LEU A 552 5.87 25.14 20.01
N GLU A 553 4.58 25.49 20.06
CA GLU A 553 4.07 26.71 20.69
C GLU A 553 4.51 26.85 22.16
N PRO A 554 4.51 25.79 23.02
CA PRO A 554 5.03 25.91 24.39
C PRO A 554 6.51 26.28 24.47
N LEU A 555 7.27 26.14 23.39
CA LEU A 555 8.65 26.60 23.26
C LEU A 555 8.76 28.00 22.66
N GLY A 556 7.64 28.71 22.46
CA GLY A 556 7.58 30.04 21.85
C GLY A 556 7.57 30.01 20.31
N TRP A 557 7.55 28.87 19.67
CA TRP A 557 7.50 28.75 18.20
C TRP A 557 6.05 28.51 17.74
N THR A 558 5.26 29.58 17.75
CA THR A 558 3.85 29.56 17.40
C THR A 558 3.63 29.12 15.96
N GLY A 559 2.65 28.22 15.72
CA GLY A 559 2.32 27.69 14.39
C GLY A 559 3.23 26.57 13.93
N ALA A 560 4.26 26.20 14.70
CA ALA A 560 5.15 25.10 14.35
C ALA A 560 4.76 23.78 15.03
N LYS A 561 4.94 22.67 14.31
CA LYS A 561 4.81 21.31 14.84
C LYS A 561 5.98 20.44 14.38
N LEU A 562 6.29 19.43 15.17
CA LEU A 562 7.28 18.40 14.91
C LEU A 562 6.57 17.03 14.92
N ASP A 563 6.63 16.31 13.81
CA ASP A 563 6.19 14.92 13.72
C ASP A 563 7.43 14.01 13.71
N LEU A 564 7.40 12.97 14.56
CA LEU A 564 8.46 11.96 14.68
C LEU A 564 7.88 10.57 14.53
N THR A 565 8.54 9.75 13.72
CA THR A 565 8.26 8.32 13.61
C THR A 565 9.55 7.55 13.80
N VAL A 566 9.55 6.52 14.64
CA VAL A 566 10.68 5.60 14.82
C VAL A 566 10.13 4.19 14.96
N GLY A 567 10.74 3.25 14.25
CA GLY A 567 10.36 1.86 14.39
C GLY A 567 11.49 0.89 14.08
N ARG A 568 11.35 -0.28 14.65
CA ARG A 568 12.26 -1.40 14.42
C ARG A 568 11.50 -2.71 14.47
N GLU A 569 11.85 -3.62 13.57
CA GLU A 569 11.34 -4.99 13.53
C GLU A 569 12.51 -5.99 13.46
N TRP A 570 12.41 -7.04 14.23
CA TRP A 570 13.28 -8.22 14.20
C TRP A 570 12.45 -9.38 13.67
N THR A 571 13.03 -10.13 12.76
CA THR A 571 12.37 -11.29 12.16
C THR A 571 13.31 -12.47 12.16
N ALA A 572 12.76 -13.68 12.23
CA ALA A 572 13.52 -14.92 12.17
C ALA A 572 12.73 -15.99 11.40
N VAL A 573 13.40 -16.64 10.47
CA VAL A 573 12.90 -17.80 9.71
C VAL A 573 14.05 -18.78 9.55
N ASP A 574 13.76 -20.07 9.50
CA ASP A 574 14.77 -21.07 9.20
C ASP A 574 15.07 -21.06 7.70
N ASP A 575 16.35 -20.98 7.35
CA ASP A 575 16.81 -20.96 5.97
C ASP A 575 16.61 -22.35 5.33
N PRO A 576 15.98 -22.44 4.14
CA PRO A 576 15.66 -23.75 3.55
C PRO A 576 16.88 -24.56 3.08
N LEU A 577 18.05 -23.93 2.90
CA LEU A 577 19.28 -24.63 2.52
C LEU A 577 20.13 -25.02 3.72
N THR A 578 20.33 -24.11 4.67
CA THR A 578 21.29 -24.30 5.78
C THR A 578 20.61 -24.73 7.07
N GLY A 579 19.31 -24.55 7.22
CA GLY A 579 18.58 -24.73 8.47
C GLY A 579 18.90 -23.68 9.55
N GLU A 580 19.79 -22.73 9.28
CA GLU A 580 20.14 -21.66 10.22
C GLU A 580 19.07 -20.56 10.23
N LYS A 581 18.96 -19.87 11.36
CA LYS A 581 18.03 -18.73 11.46
C LYS A 581 18.54 -17.50 10.71
N ARG A 582 17.72 -16.97 9.83
CA ARG A 582 17.96 -15.71 9.12
C ARG A 582 16.77 -14.73 9.25
N PRO A 583 16.97 -13.45 8.97
CA PRO A 583 15.86 -12.53 8.78
C PRO A 583 14.94 -12.97 7.61
N ILE A 584 13.65 -12.64 7.69
CA ILE A 584 12.75 -12.76 6.54
C ILE A 584 13.24 -11.82 5.45
N SER A 585 13.20 -12.27 4.19
CA SER A 585 13.67 -11.52 3.02
C SER A 585 12.86 -10.23 2.79
N GLY A 586 13.56 -9.11 2.51
CA GLY A 586 12.95 -7.87 2.04
C GLY A 586 12.03 -7.15 3.04
N ILE A 587 12.12 -7.43 4.33
CA ILE A 587 11.33 -6.75 5.36
C ILE A 587 11.97 -5.42 5.74
N ARG A 588 11.16 -4.35 5.78
CA ARG A 588 11.59 -3.08 6.39
C ARG A 588 11.78 -3.29 7.89
N ASN A 589 13.02 -3.34 8.33
CA ASN A 589 13.35 -3.71 9.70
C ASN A 589 13.84 -2.54 10.56
N LYS A 590 14.11 -1.37 9.97
CA LYS A 590 14.40 -0.13 10.70
C LYS A 590 13.83 1.04 9.89
N TRP A 591 13.22 1.99 10.58
CA TRP A 591 12.75 3.23 9.97
C TRP A 591 12.73 4.35 10.99
N ALA A 592 12.96 5.55 10.50
CA ALA A 592 12.81 6.78 11.25
C ALA A 592 12.35 7.88 10.30
N GLY A 593 11.50 8.76 10.78
CA GLY A 593 11.03 9.94 10.06
C GLY A 593 10.97 11.15 10.99
N ILE A 594 11.37 12.28 10.49
CA ILE A 594 11.24 13.57 11.15
C ILE A 594 10.67 14.58 10.17
N GLN A 595 9.64 15.30 10.60
CA GLN A 595 9.06 16.38 9.82
C GLN A 595 8.80 17.60 10.71
N VAL A 596 9.29 18.75 10.30
CA VAL A 596 8.93 20.03 10.89
C VAL A 596 8.04 20.76 9.90
N ARG A 597 6.88 21.23 10.35
CA ARG A 597 6.00 22.12 9.61
C ARG A 597 5.81 23.41 10.40
N HIS A 598 5.88 24.55 9.73
CA HIS A 598 5.60 25.86 10.31
C HIS A 598 4.57 26.60 9.46
N ASP A 599 3.38 26.76 10.01
CA ASP A 599 2.36 27.67 9.50
C ASP A 599 2.64 29.06 10.08
N ILE A 600 3.18 29.99 9.26
CA ILE A 600 3.66 31.30 9.73
C ILE A 600 2.48 32.14 10.20
N PRO A 601 2.40 32.49 11.48
CA PRO A 601 1.25 33.18 12.05
C PRO A 601 0.99 34.52 11.34
N GLY A 602 -0.30 34.83 11.12
CA GLY A 602 -0.73 36.08 10.46
C GLY A 602 -0.47 36.13 8.95
N THR A 603 -0.02 35.03 8.33
CA THR A 603 0.25 34.98 6.89
C THR A 603 -0.44 33.79 6.21
N GLN A 604 -0.42 33.80 4.89
CA GLN A 604 -0.87 32.67 4.07
C GLN A 604 0.26 31.65 3.78
N TRP A 605 1.43 31.83 4.34
CA TRP A 605 2.59 31.00 4.04
C TRP A 605 2.79 29.89 5.08
N ALA A 606 3.18 28.75 4.57
CA ALA A 606 3.72 27.65 5.37
C ALA A 606 4.91 27.02 4.66
N TRP A 607 5.76 26.36 5.43
CA TRP A 607 6.84 25.54 4.91
C TRP A 607 6.97 24.26 5.75
N SER A 608 7.59 23.25 5.15
CA SER A 608 7.94 22.04 5.86
C SER A 608 9.26 21.50 5.33
N ALA A 609 10.03 20.92 6.23
CA ALA A 609 11.20 20.10 5.90
C ALA A 609 11.06 18.73 6.57
N TYR A 610 11.48 17.69 5.87
CA TYR A 610 11.39 16.33 6.37
C TYR A 610 12.60 15.49 5.96
N ALA A 611 12.86 14.45 6.74
CA ALA A 611 13.84 13.44 6.41
C ALA A 611 13.35 12.06 6.90
N ASP A 612 13.50 11.07 6.06
CA ASP A 612 13.13 9.69 6.31
C ASP A 612 14.33 8.76 6.14
N TYR A 613 14.38 7.74 6.97
CA TYR A 613 15.34 6.64 6.88
C TYR A 613 14.58 5.33 6.81
N ASN A 614 14.91 4.48 5.82
CA ASN A 614 14.37 3.15 5.68
C ASN A 614 15.51 2.14 5.45
N HIS A 615 15.44 1.02 6.13
CA HIS A 615 16.38 -0.08 5.94
C HIS A 615 15.61 -1.38 5.85
N TYR A 616 15.97 -2.20 4.85
CA TYR A 616 15.37 -3.50 4.58
C TYR A 616 16.37 -4.61 4.87
N THR A 617 15.88 -5.80 5.27
CA THR A 617 16.67 -7.02 5.36
C THR A 617 17.12 -7.45 3.96
N ARG A 618 18.16 -8.30 3.91
CA ARG A 618 18.62 -8.89 2.64
C ARG A 618 17.52 -9.78 2.05
N TYR A 619 17.55 -9.93 0.72
CA TYR A 619 16.79 -10.96 0.03
C TYR A 619 17.66 -12.20 -0.08
N PHE A 620 17.11 -13.35 0.29
CA PHE A 620 17.80 -14.64 0.24
C PHE A 620 17.09 -15.52 -0.78
N TYR A 621 17.75 -15.66 -1.93
CA TYR A 621 17.40 -16.66 -2.93
C TYR A 621 18.30 -17.89 -2.75
N LEU A 622 18.04 -18.96 -3.48
CA LEU A 622 18.87 -20.16 -3.33
C LEU A 622 20.25 -19.98 -3.97
N THR A 623 20.32 -19.24 -5.07
CA THR A 623 21.55 -18.98 -5.83
C THR A 623 22.11 -17.57 -5.62
N GLU A 624 21.45 -16.74 -4.78
CA GLU A 624 21.83 -15.33 -4.62
C GLU A 624 21.49 -14.79 -3.23
N VAL A 625 22.33 -13.88 -2.73
CA VAL A 625 21.98 -12.98 -1.62
C VAL A 625 22.07 -11.55 -2.11
N ASN A 626 20.94 -10.82 -1.99
CA ASN A 626 20.81 -9.46 -2.49
C ASN A 626 20.54 -8.48 -1.33
N ARG A 627 21.19 -7.34 -1.36
CA ARG A 627 20.93 -6.20 -0.46
C ARG A 627 20.54 -4.99 -1.30
N ASN A 628 19.26 -4.65 -1.24
CA ASN A 628 18.75 -3.44 -1.88
C ASN A 628 18.63 -2.32 -0.85
N LEU A 629 19.26 -1.17 -1.13
CA LEU A 629 19.14 0.08 -0.39
C LEU A 629 18.69 1.17 -1.36
N ASP A 630 17.42 1.12 -1.71
CA ASP A 630 16.81 2.16 -2.52
C ASP A 630 16.50 3.36 -1.64
N LEU A 631 17.12 4.51 -1.95
CA LEU A 631 16.96 5.78 -1.25
C LEU A 631 16.90 5.63 0.28
N PRO A 632 17.93 5.03 0.93
CA PRO A 632 17.87 4.69 2.35
C PRO A 632 17.65 5.92 3.24
N PHE A 633 18.15 7.08 2.83
CA PHE A 633 17.82 8.37 3.39
C PHE A 633 17.11 9.19 2.31
N PHE A 634 15.96 9.76 2.66
CA PHE A 634 15.18 10.58 1.75
C PHE A 634 14.79 11.87 2.48
N ALA A 635 15.13 13.02 1.90
CA ALA A 635 14.83 14.31 2.51
C ALA A 635 14.26 15.26 1.48
N GLY A 636 13.36 16.12 1.93
CA GLY A 636 12.73 17.12 1.09
C GLY A 636 12.23 18.30 1.86
N LEU A 637 11.83 19.31 1.12
CA LEU A 637 11.19 20.50 1.66
C LEU A 637 10.11 21.01 0.71
N TYR A 638 9.14 21.72 1.26
CA TYR A 638 8.18 22.46 0.45
C TYR A 638 7.87 23.83 1.08
N VAL A 639 7.44 24.72 0.20
CA VAL A 639 6.84 26.01 0.55
C VAL A 639 5.45 26.09 -0.05
N GLU A 640 4.51 26.59 0.70
CA GLU A 640 3.10 26.65 0.37
C GLU A 640 2.53 28.04 0.62
N ASN A 641 1.79 28.55 -0.35
CA ASN A 641 0.88 29.66 -0.15
C ASN A 641 -0.56 29.15 -0.18
N LYS A 642 -1.29 29.42 0.87
CA LYS A 642 -2.63 28.87 1.13
C LYS A 642 -3.76 29.59 0.43
N ASN A 643 -3.50 30.73 -0.21
CA ASN A 643 -4.51 31.52 -0.92
C ASN A 643 -3.90 32.31 -2.08
N VAL A 644 -3.65 31.64 -3.19
CA VAL A 644 -3.30 32.28 -4.45
C VAL A 644 -4.57 32.25 -5.33
N PHE A 645 -5.26 33.37 -5.43
CA PHE A 645 -6.53 33.48 -6.15
C PHE A 645 -7.58 32.39 -5.75
N GLY A 646 -7.70 32.12 -4.46
CA GLY A 646 -8.63 31.11 -3.94
C GLY A 646 -8.10 29.68 -3.99
N THR A 647 -6.90 29.45 -4.54
CA THR A 647 -6.26 28.14 -4.59
C THR A 647 -5.09 28.04 -3.60
N THR A 648 -4.73 26.83 -3.26
CA THR A 648 -3.47 26.52 -2.54
C THR A 648 -2.41 26.17 -3.56
N VAL A 649 -1.26 26.84 -3.49
CA VAL A 649 -0.11 26.57 -4.36
C VAL A 649 1.06 26.12 -3.52
N ARG A 650 1.63 24.95 -3.85
CA ARG A 650 2.80 24.37 -3.18
C ARG A 650 3.88 24.06 -4.21
N VAL A 651 5.12 24.39 -3.85
CA VAL A 651 6.32 23.95 -4.57
C VAL A 651 7.13 23.09 -3.62
N ALA A 652 7.49 21.89 -4.05
CA ALA A 652 8.27 20.92 -3.29
C ALA A 652 9.52 20.49 -4.05
N VAL A 653 10.56 20.17 -3.32
CA VAL A 653 11.73 19.44 -3.82
C VAL A 653 12.02 18.29 -2.87
N ASP A 654 12.07 17.09 -3.44
CA ASP A 654 12.34 15.83 -2.76
C ASP A 654 13.70 15.30 -3.18
N ASN A 655 14.27 14.40 -2.38
CA ASN A 655 15.62 13.85 -2.57
C ASN A 655 16.72 14.94 -2.68
N ILE A 656 16.62 15.98 -1.86
CA ILE A 656 17.58 17.10 -1.83
C ILE A 656 19.00 16.70 -1.41
N ILE A 657 19.14 15.53 -0.79
CA ILE A 657 20.43 14.96 -0.34
C ILE A 657 21.03 13.99 -1.37
N GLU A 658 20.44 13.90 -2.55
CA GLU A 658 20.86 13.02 -3.64
C GLU A 658 21.05 11.55 -3.20
N SER A 659 20.12 11.04 -2.40
CA SER A 659 20.10 9.63 -2.05
C SER A 659 20.04 8.77 -3.31
N LYS A 660 20.79 7.67 -3.31
CA LYS A 660 21.03 6.85 -4.49
C LYS A 660 20.34 5.52 -4.38
N HIS A 661 20.02 4.93 -5.53
CA HIS A 661 19.67 3.52 -5.65
C HIS A 661 20.96 2.69 -5.54
N LYS A 662 21.05 1.83 -4.52
CA LYS A 662 22.23 1.00 -4.25
C LYS A 662 21.82 -0.45 -4.11
N VAL A 663 22.47 -1.32 -4.88
CA VAL A 663 22.26 -2.77 -4.82
C VAL A 663 23.62 -3.48 -4.71
N TRP A 664 23.68 -4.49 -3.85
CA TRP A 664 24.79 -5.43 -3.76
C TRP A 664 24.22 -6.82 -3.93
N ARG A 665 24.74 -7.55 -4.92
CA ARG A 665 24.38 -8.96 -5.15
C ARG A 665 25.62 -9.82 -4.96
N THR A 666 25.45 -10.95 -4.30
CA THR A 666 26.39 -12.06 -4.29
C THR A 666 25.69 -13.21 -5.00
N VAL A 667 26.14 -13.56 -6.17
CA VAL A 667 25.57 -14.62 -7.01
C VAL A 667 26.51 -15.81 -6.98
N TYR A 668 25.96 -17.02 -6.84
CA TYR A 668 26.67 -18.28 -6.74
C TYR A 668 26.46 -19.09 -8.01
N GLU A 669 27.37 -20.04 -8.32
CA GLU A 669 27.27 -20.92 -9.50
C GLU A 669 26.07 -21.89 -9.43
N GLY A 670 25.53 -22.13 -8.26
CA GLY A 670 24.36 -22.94 -7.96
C GLY A 670 23.84 -22.60 -6.57
N TYR A 671 23.36 -23.54 -5.80
CA TYR A 671 22.87 -23.26 -4.45
C TYR A 671 23.99 -22.73 -3.55
N ARG A 672 23.72 -21.61 -2.85
CA ARG A 672 24.69 -20.81 -2.07
C ARG A 672 25.31 -21.51 -0.88
N ASP A 673 24.77 -22.65 -0.44
CA ASP A 673 25.29 -23.46 0.66
C ASP A 673 26.40 -24.43 0.21
N ARG A 674 26.53 -24.69 -1.10
CA ARG A 674 27.38 -25.75 -1.63
C ARG A 674 28.20 -25.41 -2.89
N THR A 675 28.00 -24.21 -3.45
CA THR A 675 28.75 -23.77 -4.64
C THR A 675 29.54 -22.49 -4.36
N PRO A 676 30.63 -22.25 -5.11
CA PRO A 676 31.41 -21.03 -4.96
C PRO A 676 30.63 -19.81 -5.46
N VAL A 677 31.15 -18.63 -5.11
CA VAL A 677 30.63 -17.36 -5.66
C VAL A 677 31.02 -17.24 -7.13
N ALA A 678 30.01 -17.09 -7.98
CA ALA A 678 30.21 -16.81 -9.41
C ALA A 678 30.65 -15.35 -9.63
N PHE A 679 29.94 -14.40 -8.99
CA PHE A 679 30.31 -12.99 -9.06
C PHE A 679 29.67 -12.14 -7.95
N PHE A 680 30.29 -10.98 -7.70
CA PHE A 680 29.71 -9.91 -6.90
C PHE A 680 29.27 -8.77 -7.83
N GLN A 681 28.11 -8.21 -7.57
CA GLN A 681 27.63 -7.00 -8.27
C GLN A 681 27.43 -5.86 -7.28
N LYS A 682 27.91 -4.69 -7.65
CA LYS A 682 27.73 -3.45 -6.88
C LYS A 682 27.14 -2.37 -7.77
N GLN A 683 25.96 -1.86 -7.38
CA GLN A 683 25.30 -0.75 -8.07
C GLN A 683 25.30 0.50 -7.18
N ASN A 684 25.48 1.67 -7.79
CA ASN A 684 25.43 2.96 -7.12
C ASN A 684 24.93 4.03 -8.08
N GLN A 685 23.60 4.07 -8.23
CA GLN A 685 22.93 4.80 -9.30
C GLN A 685 22.26 6.06 -8.78
N LEU A 686 22.36 7.14 -9.55
CA LEU A 686 21.78 8.44 -9.24
C LEU A 686 20.28 8.43 -9.54
N VAL A 687 19.50 8.96 -8.60
CA VAL A 687 18.08 9.25 -8.78
C VAL A 687 17.87 10.75 -9.03
N GLY A 688 18.62 11.59 -8.32
CA GLY A 688 18.55 13.05 -8.38
C GLY A 688 17.33 13.66 -7.69
N PRO A 689 17.26 15.00 -7.64
CA PRO A 689 16.13 15.72 -7.08
C PRO A 689 14.85 15.56 -7.89
N ILE A 690 13.71 15.63 -7.16
CA ILE A 690 12.36 15.54 -7.72
C ILE A 690 11.63 16.84 -7.37
N PHE A 691 11.13 17.55 -8.37
CA PHE A 691 10.40 18.81 -8.20
C PHE A 691 8.91 18.59 -8.45
N THR A 692 8.08 19.08 -7.56
CA THR A 692 6.62 18.98 -7.66
C THR A 692 5.99 20.35 -7.48
N LEU A 693 5.08 20.72 -8.37
CA LEU A 693 4.14 21.81 -8.18
C LEU A 693 2.78 21.19 -7.85
N SER A 694 2.07 21.70 -6.85
CA SER A 694 0.67 21.33 -6.58
C SER A 694 -0.19 22.57 -6.51
N ILE A 695 -1.29 22.57 -7.26
CA ILE A 695 -2.31 23.62 -7.24
C ILE A 695 -3.64 22.94 -6.91
N LYS A 696 -4.22 23.33 -5.78
CA LYS A 696 -5.49 22.76 -5.29
C LYS A 696 -6.55 23.84 -5.14
N GLY A 697 -7.77 23.51 -5.47
CA GLY A 697 -8.90 24.41 -5.31
C GLY A 697 -10.23 23.68 -5.14
N THR A 698 -11.25 24.48 -4.77
CA THR A 698 -12.66 24.07 -4.69
C THR A 698 -13.51 25.04 -5.51
N PHE A 699 -14.60 24.56 -6.10
CA PHE A 699 -15.53 25.35 -6.92
C PHE A 699 -16.98 24.94 -6.71
#